data_e61cfbbcd783f25e24b7030784796efc
#
_entry.id   e61cfbbcd783f25e24b7030784796efc
#
_cell.length_a   1.000
_cell.length_b   1.000
_cell.length_c   1.000
_cell.angle_alpha   90.00
_cell.angle_beta   90.00
_cell.angle_gamma   90.00
#
_symmetry.space_group_name_H-M   'P 1'
#
loop_
_entity.id
_entity.type
_entity.pdbx_description
1 polymer ?
#
loop_
_entity_poly.entity_id
_entity_poly.type
_entity_poly.pdbx_seq_one_letter_code
_entity_poly.pdbx_strand_id
1 'polypeptide(L)'
;MLSRTLLVLVTVTLIVWALPHNERQRYKYDVGKPWMYGSFIAKFDFPVYKTDATIKAQEDSLLETYQPYYNYDKQVETKMVSRFLADYRNGIPGLSSLYVKLIADRLHKLYQQGIMGTPEYNEIYRDSTTEVRVVLGNKAQSIRLSEFYSTLSAYEQLFADDIIAQQRPLLQRCNLNNYIEPNLIYDKSRSETERNDLLSSIPPASGMVMSGQKVIDRGDIVDEYTYRVLDSFEREMERRSATDSEMMVMLIGQIVFVALLVTLFTIYLGLFRHDYFAKPRSIAMLYTLITLFPVLVSLMVSHNFLSVYILPLAMAPMFVRVFMDSRTAFVCHVTMVLICTAAVRYQYEFIIIQLVAGLVAIYSLRELTRRAQVFRTALFVTLASALVYVAMQMMQSNDLSLVDTDMYYHLVVNGIFLLLCYPLMYVVEKMFGFVSSVTLFELSNTNRGLLRDLSEVAPGTFQHSITVGNLAAEIANKIGANSLLVRTGALYHDIGKMEDPVFFTENQAGVNPHENMSYIESARIVMRHVTEGVRMAEKANLPAFIRDFILTHHGRGVTKYFYIKYKNEHPDINVDVTQFQYPGPNPFTREQAILMIADGVEAASRSLSEYTEESISELVNRIIDDDVAEGFFKECPITFRDLALAKLVLIERLKSIYHTRISYPEAKK
;
A
#
# COMPACT_ATOMS: atom_id res chain seq x y z
N MET A 1 16.35 -26.53 -4.39
CA MET A 1 16.62 -25.50 -5.43
C MET A 1 15.35 -25.11 -6.18
N LEU A 2 14.57 -26.04 -6.72
CA LEU A 2 13.40 -25.76 -7.57
C LEU A 2 12.38 -24.79 -6.93
N SER A 3 12.10 -24.93 -5.63
CA SER A 3 11.13 -24.06 -4.92
C SER A 3 11.61 -22.61 -4.77
N ARG A 4 12.91 -22.38 -4.75
CA ARG A 4 13.51 -21.03 -4.59
C ARG A 4 13.57 -20.28 -5.90
N THR A 5 13.91 -20.98 -7.01
CA THR A 5 13.82 -20.40 -8.35
C THR A 5 12.40 -20.04 -8.73
N LEU A 6 11.44 -20.87 -8.33
CA LEU A 6 10.00 -20.56 -8.51
C LEU A 6 9.61 -19.30 -7.72
N LEU A 7 10.09 -19.14 -6.49
CA LEU A 7 9.79 -17.98 -5.66
C LEU A 7 10.33 -16.68 -6.29
N VAL A 8 11.58 -16.70 -6.81
CA VAL A 8 12.17 -15.57 -7.55
C VAL A 8 11.30 -15.23 -8.76
N LEU A 9 10.91 -16.22 -9.55
CA LEU A 9 10.10 -16.03 -10.74
C LEU A 9 8.73 -15.42 -10.40
N VAL A 10 8.04 -15.94 -9.39
CA VAL A 10 6.75 -15.40 -8.92
C VAL A 10 6.90 -13.96 -8.45
N THR A 11 7.96 -13.66 -7.67
CA THR A 11 8.24 -12.31 -7.20
C THR A 11 8.46 -11.33 -8.35
N VAL A 12 9.29 -11.69 -9.32
CA VAL A 12 9.55 -10.85 -10.50
C VAL A 12 8.27 -10.64 -11.30
N THR A 13 7.51 -11.71 -11.53
CA THR A 13 6.24 -11.63 -12.30
C THR A 13 5.23 -10.71 -11.62
N LEU A 14 5.04 -10.83 -10.29
CA LEU A 14 4.08 -10.00 -9.55
C LEU A 14 4.49 -8.52 -9.54
N ILE A 15 5.77 -8.24 -9.35
CA ILE A 15 6.26 -6.86 -9.35
C ILE A 15 6.11 -6.26 -10.75
N VAL A 16 6.59 -6.94 -11.79
CA VAL A 16 6.52 -6.44 -13.17
C VAL A 16 5.06 -6.27 -13.61
N TRP A 17 4.17 -7.20 -13.26
CA TRP A 17 2.73 -7.06 -13.54
C TRP A 17 2.13 -5.80 -12.92
N ALA A 18 2.56 -5.41 -11.72
CA ALA A 18 2.06 -4.24 -11.03
C ALA A 18 2.71 -2.93 -11.53
N LEU A 19 3.91 -2.97 -12.12
CA LEU A 19 4.60 -1.76 -12.59
C LEU A 19 3.79 -1.03 -13.66
N PRO A 20 3.83 0.30 -13.70
CA PRO A 20 3.17 1.06 -14.75
C PRO A 20 3.80 0.72 -16.11
N HIS A 21 2.96 0.33 -17.08
CA HIS A 21 3.37 -0.07 -18.43
C HIS A 21 3.23 1.08 -19.44
N ASN A 22 2.77 2.24 -19.00
CA ASN A 22 2.67 3.43 -19.85
C ASN A 22 3.73 4.45 -19.44
N GLU A 23 4.47 4.98 -20.41
CA GLU A 23 5.40 6.10 -20.22
C GLU A 23 4.63 7.39 -19.88
N ARG A 24 4.06 7.47 -18.68
CA ARG A 24 3.52 8.73 -18.16
C ARG A 24 4.68 9.57 -17.62
N GLN A 25 5.53 10.08 -18.48
CA GLN A 25 6.44 11.17 -18.12
C GLN A 25 5.59 12.46 -17.98
N ARG A 26 4.80 12.57 -16.93
CA ARG A 26 4.14 13.81 -16.58
C ARG A 26 5.15 14.70 -15.88
N TYR A 27 5.64 15.69 -16.58
CA TYR A 27 6.40 16.78 -15.97
C TYR A 27 5.44 17.59 -15.10
N LYS A 28 5.83 17.91 -13.85
CA LYS A 28 5.06 18.83 -13.00
C LYS A 28 5.48 20.24 -13.37
N TYR A 29 4.62 20.98 -14.05
CA TYR A 29 4.86 22.34 -14.49
C TYR A 29 3.58 23.16 -14.33
N ASP A 30 3.75 24.41 -13.95
CA ASP A 30 2.68 25.38 -13.81
C ASP A 30 3.08 26.65 -14.55
N VAL A 31 2.11 27.37 -15.08
CA VAL A 31 2.36 28.67 -15.71
C VAL A 31 2.95 29.65 -14.68
N GLY A 32 3.99 30.35 -15.06
CA GLY A 32 4.70 31.34 -14.21
C GLY A 32 5.75 30.73 -13.30
N LYS A 33 5.91 29.39 -13.24
CA LYS A 33 6.96 28.72 -12.48
C LYS A 33 8.17 28.36 -13.35
N PRO A 34 9.40 28.31 -12.78
CA PRO A 34 10.57 27.89 -13.52
C PRO A 34 10.53 26.40 -13.84
N TRP A 35 11.00 26.04 -15.04
CA TRP A 35 11.16 24.65 -15.44
C TRP A 35 12.32 23.99 -14.68
N MET A 36 12.02 22.98 -13.86
CA MET A 36 12.96 22.37 -12.92
C MET A 36 13.78 21.23 -13.54
N TYR A 37 13.45 20.80 -14.75
CA TYR A 37 14.06 19.65 -15.42
C TYR A 37 15.16 20.09 -16.39
N GLY A 38 15.91 19.14 -16.97
CA GLY A 38 16.84 19.44 -18.06
C GLY A 38 16.14 20.00 -19.29
N SER A 39 16.93 20.37 -20.33
CA SER A 39 16.41 20.86 -21.60
C SER A 39 15.36 19.88 -22.16
N PHE A 40 14.18 20.40 -22.45
CA PHE A 40 13.12 19.62 -23.09
C PHE A 40 13.20 19.82 -24.62
N ILE A 41 13.50 18.71 -25.31
CA ILE A 41 13.60 18.63 -26.76
C ILE A 41 12.51 17.70 -27.27
N ALA A 42 11.76 18.13 -28.28
CA ALA A 42 10.71 17.33 -28.89
C ALA A 42 11.29 16.04 -29.51
N LYS A 43 10.79 14.88 -29.13
CA LYS A 43 11.23 13.56 -29.64
C LYS A 43 10.60 13.24 -31.01
N PHE A 44 9.49 13.88 -31.35
CA PHE A 44 8.73 13.69 -32.59
C PHE A 44 7.94 14.97 -32.93
N ASP A 45 7.42 15.03 -34.15
CA ASP A 45 6.55 16.15 -34.58
C ASP A 45 5.17 16.00 -33.94
N PHE A 46 4.66 17.09 -33.37
CA PHE A 46 3.33 17.09 -32.78
C PHE A 46 2.63 18.44 -32.88
N PRO A 47 1.27 18.44 -33.00
CA PRO A 47 0.49 19.67 -33.02
C PRO A 47 0.38 20.29 -31.63
N VAL A 48 0.41 21.62 -31.57
CA VAL A 48 0.11 22.36 -30.34
C VAL A 48 -1.38 22.64 -30.27
N TYR A 49 -2.08 21.91 -29.42
CA TYR A 49 -3.53 22.06 -29.27
C TYR A 49 -3.91 23.38 -28.63
N LYS A 50 -5.05 23.91 -29.07
CA LYS A 50 -5.69 25.06 -28.45
C LYS A 50 -6.40 24.64 -27.16
N THR A 51 -6.57 25.56 -26.23
CA THR A 51 -7.40 25.31 -25.03
C THR A 51 -8.89 25.31 -25.43
N ASP A 52 -9.71 24.59 -24.68
CA ASP A 52 -11.16 24.55 -24.90
C ASP A 52 -11.78 25.96 -24.83
N ALA A 53 -11.26 26.84 -23.98
CA ALA A 53 -11.68 28.25 -23.91
C ALA A 53 -11.39 29.01 -25.21
N THR A 54 -10.21 28.77 -25.82
CA THR A 54 -9.84 29.40 -27.09
C THR A 54 -10.69 28.88 -28.24
N ILE A 55 -10.94 27.58 -28.28
CA ILE A 55 -11.82 26.95 -29.29
C ILE A 55 -13.23 27.53 -29.17
N LYS A 56 -13.78 27.54 -27.95
CA LYS A 56 -15.12 28.09 -27.68
C LYS A 56 -15.23 29.57 -28.05
N ALA A 57 -14.24 30.39 -27.71
CA ALA A 57 -14.24 31.81 -28.10
C ALA A 57 -14.23 31.99 -29.64
N GLN A 58 -13.53 31.12 -30.38
CA GLN A 58 -13.54 31.09 -31.83
C GLN A 58 -14.86 30.61 -32.40
N GLU A 59 -15.48 29.58 -31.79
CA GLU A 59 -16.82 29.09 -32.14
C GLU A 59 -17.85 30.20 -31.93
N ASP A 60 -17.85 30.88 -30.80
CA ASP A 60 -18.76 31.99 -30.51
C ASP A 60 -18.59 33.13 -31.52
N SER A 61 -17.36 33.51 -31.83
CA SER A 61 -17.05 34.57 -32.82
C SER A 61 -17.50 34.17 -34.24
N LEU A 62 -17.36 32.89 -34.64
CA LEU A 62 -17.83 32.44 -35.95
C LEU A 62 -19.36 32.34 -36.01
N LEU A 63 -19.98 31.97 -34.91
CA LEU A 63 -21.45 31.89 -34.81
C LEU A 63 -22.09 33.29 -34.84
N GLU A 64 -21.41 34.35 -34.43
CA GLU A 64 -21.87 35.75 -34.65
C GLU A 64 -22.03 36.13 -36.12
N THR A 65 -21.27 35.49 -37.02
CA THR A 65 -21.33 35.72 -38.47
C THR A 65 -22.24 34.72 -39.20
N TYR A 66 -22.79 33.75 -38.46
CA TYR A 66 -23.64 32.74 -39.03
C TYR A 66 -24.99 33.31 -39.48
N GLN A 67 -25.42 32.95 -40.68
CA GLN A 67 -26.70 33.39 -41.27
C GLN A 67 -27.52 32.12 -41.59
N PRO A 68 -28.69 31.92 -40.95
CA PRO A 68 -29.56 30.80 -41.26
C PRO A 68 -30.18 30.90 -42.64
N TYR A 69 -30.42 29.74 -43.26
CA TYR A 69 -30.99 29.64 -44.61
C TYR A 69 -32.51 29.55 -44.55
N TYR A 70 -33.18 30.36 -45.43
CA TYR A 70 -34.59 30.34 -45.64
C TYR A 70 -34.90 30.11 -47.10
N ASN A 71 -35.82 29.21 -47.43
CA ASN A 71 -36.32 28.98 -48.77
C ASN A 71 -37.54 29.90 -49.01
N TYR A 72 -37.46 30.66 -50.11
CA TYR A 72 -38.57 31.50 -50.54
C TYR A 72 -39.53 30.69 -51.40
N ASP A 73 -40.76 30.44 -50.93
CA ASP A 73 -41.81 29.71 -51.64
C ASP A 73 -42.80 30.67 -52.31
N LYS A 74 -42.63 30.80 -53.62
CA LYS A 74 -43.49 31.63 -54.46
C LYS A 74 -44.87 31.05 -54.63
N GLN A 75 -45.07 29.75 -54.40
CA GLN A 75 -46.38 29.10 -54.54
C GLN A 75 -47.37 29.54 -53.46
N VAL A 76 -46.89 29.85 -52.27
CA VAL A 76 -47.67 30.34 -51.15
C VAL A 76 -48.37 31.63 -51.52
N GLU A 77 -47.64 32.59 -52.10
CA GLU A 77 -48.16 33.86 -52.60
C GLU A 77 -49.33 33.60 -53.58
N THR A 78 -49.07 32.84 -54.62
CA THR A 78 -50.08 32.51 -55.68
C THR A 78 -51.29 31.83 -55.07
N LYS A 79 -51.09 30.89 -54.15
CA LYS A 79 -52.18 30.16 -53.52
C LYS A 79 -53.05 31.09 -52.63
N MET A 80 -52.42 31.93 -51.83
CA MET A 80 -53.14 32.73 -50.83
C MET A 80 -53.86 33.95 -51.49
N VAL A 81 -53.23 34.60 -52.46
CA VAL A 81 -53.85 35.69 -53.22
C VAL A 81 -55.02 35.14 -54.05
N SER A 82 -54.84 33.99 -54.74
CA SER A 82 -55.90 33.35 -55.51
C SER A 82 -57.09 32.91 -54.62
N ARG A 83 -56.78 32.36 -53.43
CA ARG A 83 -57.80 31.98 -52.47
C ARG A 83 -58.60 33.24 -52.00
N PHE A 84 -57.90 34.30 -51.66
CA PHE A 84 -58.55 35.56 -51.27
C PHE A 84 -59.47 36.09 -52.40
N LEU A 85 -58.99 36.12 -53.62
CA LEU A 85 -59.77 36.57 -54.80
C LEU A 85 -60.98 35.65 -55.06
N ALA A 86 -60.86 34.34 -54.84
CA ALA A 86 -61.93 33.40 -55.00
C ALA A 86 -63.04 33.57 -53.90
N ASP A 87 -62.62 33.68 -52.63
CA ASP A 87 -63.49 33.82 -51.51
C ASP A 87 -64.30 35.15 -51.55
N TYR A 88 -63.70 36.23 -52.07
CA TYR A 88 -64.28 37.55 -52.22
C TYR A 88 -64.66 37.95 -53.64
N ARG A 89 -64.93 36.94 -54.51
CA ARG A 89 -65.27 37.17 -55.92
C ARG A 89 -66.49 38.09 -56.12
N ASN A 90 -67.45 38.00 -55.17
CA ASN A 90 -68.64 38.80 -55.18
C ASN A 90 -68.55 40.14 -54.42
N GLY A 91 -67.33 40.54 -54.02
CA GLY A 91 -67.03 41.68 -53.21
C GLY A 91 -67.06 41.46 -51.71
N ILE A 92 -66.61 42.41 -50.91
CA ILE A 92 -66.61 42.37 -49.45
C ILE A 92 -67.93 43.03 -49.01
N PRO A 93 -68.76 42.36 -48.19
CA PRO A 93 -70.04 42.96 -47.74
C PRO A 93 -69.89 44.34 -47.10
N GLY A 94 -70.52 45.33 -47.66
CA GLY A 94 -70.51 46.71 -47.21
C GLY A 94 -69.33 47.53 -47.73
N LEU A 95 -68.54 47.01 -48.66
CA LEU A 95 -67.39 47.70 -49.28
C LEU A 95 -67.42 47.63 -50.79
N SER A 96 -66.90 48.65 -51.48
CA SER A 96 -66.72 48.63 -52.94
C SER A 96 -65.80 47.55 -53.41
N SER A 97 -65.99 46.94 -54.60
CA SER A 97 -65.17 45.98 -55.25
C SER A 97 -63.67 46.44 -55.41
N LEU A 98 -63.47 47.76 -55.36
CA LEU A 98 -62.15 48.36 -55.33
C LEU A 98 -61.28 47.83 -54.16
N TYR A 99 -61.89 47.59 -52.98
CA TYR A 99 -61.15 47.13 -51.80
C TYR A 99 -60.61 45.72 -51.98
N VAL A 100 -61.30 44.83 -52.70
CA VAL A 100 -60.81 43.49 -52.99
C VAL A 100 -59.52 43.56 -53.80
N LYS A 101 -59.47 44.46 -54.81
CA LYS A 101 -58.27 44.65 -55.63
C LYS A 101 -57.12 45.26 -54.82
N LEU A 102 -57.45 46.31 -54.04
CA LEU A 102 -56.41 46.96 -53.17
C LEU A 102 -55.81 45.98 -52.14
N ILE A 103 -56.61 45.13 -51.49
CA ILE A 103 -56.10 44.13 -50.55
C ILE A 103 -55.30 43.05 -51.28
N ALA A 104 -55.75 42.57 -52.44
CA ALA A 104 -54.99 41.63 -53.25
C ALA A 104 -53.65 42.16 -53.66
N ASP A 105 -53.59 43.43 -54.14
CA ASP A 105 -52.35 44.09 -54.54
C ASP A 105 -51.44 44.30 -53.28
N ARG A 106 -52.01 44.55 -52.15
CA ARG A 106 -51.24 44.68 -50.90
C ARG A 106 -50.71 43.34 -50.40
N LEU A 107 -51.53 42.31 -50.42
CA LEU A 107 -51.06 40.93 -50.10
C LEU A 107 -49.91 40.54 -51.06
N HIS A 108 -50.01 40.83 -52.36
CA HIS A 108 -48.96 40.56 -53.32
C HIS A 108 -47.64 41.26 -52.95
N LYS A 109 -47.66 42.53 -52.59
CA LYS A 109 -46.49 43.30 -52.14
C LYS A 109 -45.87 42.72 -50.87
N LEU A 110 -46.71 42.32 -49.88
CA LEU A 110 -46.23 41.76 -48.64
C LEU A 110 -45.51 40.39 -48.89
N TYR A 111 -46.10 39.55 -49.76
CA TYR A 111 -45.50 38.30 -50.14
C TYR A 111 -44.20 38.46 -50.91
N GLN A 112 -44.13 39.45 -51.79
CA GLN A 112 -42.87 39.75 -52.51
C GLN A 112 -41.76 40.19 -51.63
N GLN A 113 -42.05 40.88 -50.53
CA GLN A 113 -41.08 41.26 -49.51
C GLN A 113 -40.65 40.03 -48.69
N GLY A 114 -41.53 39.13 -48.37
CA GLY A 114 -41.31 37.93 -47.60
C GLY A 114 -41.93 37.97 -46.23
N ILE A 115 -42.59 36.88 -45.88
CA ILE A 115 -43.31 36.73 -44.61
C ILE A 115 -42.75 35.50 -43.89
N MET A 116 -42.29 35.70 -42.64
CA MET A 116 -41.83 34.63 -41.73
C MET A 116 -42.87 34.33 -40.68
N GLY A 117 -42.81 33.12 -40.08
CA GLY A 117 -43.59 32.82 -38.88
C GLY A 117 -43.24 33.78 -37.75
N THR A 118 -44.22 34.26 -36.99
CA THR A 118 -43.96 35.20 -35.88
C THR A 118 -43.06 34.59 -34.80
N PRO A 119 -43.20 33.31 -34.40
CA PRO A 119 -42.30 32.69 -33.44
C PRO A 119 -40.86 32.65 -33.95
N GLU A 120 -40.59 32.25 -35.20
CA GLU A 120 -39.28 32.14 -35.83
C GLU A 120 -38.62 33.53 -35.99
N TYR A 121 -39.41 34.53 -36.43
CA TYR A 121 -38.92 35.92 -36.57
C TYR A 121 -38.44 36.47 -35.20
N ASN A 122 -39.22 36.22 -34.13
CA ASN A 122 -38.86 36.68 -32.78
C ASN A 122 -37.67 35.92 -32.20
N GLU A 123 -37.48 34.63 -32.53
CA GLU A 123 -36.29 33.87 -32.12
C GLU A 123 -35.03 34.43 -32.75
N ILE A 124 -35.01 34.63 -34.06
CA ILE A 124 -33.87 35.22 -34.78
C ILE A 124 -33.56 36.63 -34.25
N TYR A 125 -34.61 37.42 -33.98
CA TYR A 125 -34.46 38.79 -33.46
C TYR A 125 -33.84 38.81 -32.06
N ARG A 126 -34.15 37.83 -31.22
CA ARG A 126 -33.57 37.67 -29.88
C ARG A 126 -32.10 37.22 -29.95
N ASP A 127 -31.76 36.42 -30.92
CA ASP A 127 -30.39 35.91 -31.12
C ASP A 127 -29.49 36.98 -31.77
N SER A 128 -29.94 38.22 -31.88
CA SER A 128 -29.21 39.34 -32.47
C SER A 128 -28.72 39.13 -33.92
N THR A 129 -29.29 38.12 -34.60
CA THR A 129 -29.00 37.85 -35.99
C THR A 129 -29.65 38.95 -36.85
N THR A 130 -28.82 39.75 -37.51
CA THR A 130 -29.28 40.88 -38.32
C THR A 130 -29.57 40.52 -39.74
N GLU A 131 -29.03 39.46 -40.26
CA GLU A 131 -29.13 39.00 -41.65
C GLU A 131 -29.43 37.52 -41.76
N VAL A 132 -30.21 37.14 -42.75
CA VAL A 132 -30.55 35.74 -43.09
C VAL A 132 -30.27 35.49 -44.56
N ARG A 133 -29.92 34.26 -44.91
CA ARG A 133 -29.72 33.87 -46.30
C ARG A 133 -31.00 33.34 -46.91
N VAL A 134 -31.54 34.08 -47.91
CA VAL A 134 -32.74 33.66 -48.62
C VAL A 134 -32.40 32.98 -49.90
N VAL A 135 -32.90 31.78 -50.11
CA VAL A 135 -32.72 30.99 -51.33
C VAL A 135 -33.81 31.29 -52.33
N LEU A 136 -33.44 31.91 -53.43
CA LEU A 136 -34.31 32.25 -54.56
C LEU A 136 -33.89 31.39 -55.77
N GLY A 137 -34.52 30.27 -55.97
CA GLY A 137 -34.13 29.29 -56.98
C GLY A 137 -32.75 28.65 -56.68
N ASN A 138 -31.74 28.94 -57.54
CA ASN A 138 -30.38 28.45 -57.33
C ASN A 138 -29.40 29.48 -56.73
N LYS A 139 -29.87 30.60 -56.28
CA LYS A 139 -29.03 31.63 -55.67
C LYS A 139 -29.47 31.91 -54.23
N ALA A 140 -28.52 32.01 -53.34
CA ALA A 140 -28.70 32.46 -51.99
C ALA A 140 -28.23 33.92 -51.88
N GLN A 141 -28.99 34.80 -51.24
CA GLN A 141 -28.68 36.20 -50.98
C GLN A 141 -28.81 36.49 -49.51
N SER A 142 -27.85 37.25 -48.94
CA SER A 142 -27.97 37.75 -47.57
C SER A 142 -28.90 38.97 -47.61
N ILE A 143 -29.95 38.95 -46.79
CA ILE A 143 -30.95 40.01 -46.69
C ILE A 143 -31.16 40.29 -45.18
N ARG A 144 -31.33 41.55 -44.86
CA ARG A 144 -31.55 41.98 -43.46
C ARG A 144 -32.88 41.51 -42.95
N LEU A 145 -32.94 41.02 -41.72
CA LEU A 145 -34.17 40.56 -41.06
C LEU A 145 -35.23 41.63 -41.02
N SER A 146 -34.85 42.93 -40.92
CA SER A 146 -35.72 44.10 -40.90
C SER A 146 -36.49 44.32 -42.20
N GLU A 147 -36.05 43.70 -43.31
CA GLU A 147 -36.74 43.83 -44.63
C GLU A 147 -37.90 42.83 -44.78
N PHE A 148 -38.01 41.88 -43.86
CA PHE A 148 -39.10 40.90 -43.87
C PHE A 148 -40.19 41.24 -42.85
N TYR A 149 -41.37 40.67 -43.06
CA TYR A 149 -42.45 40.78 -42.12
C TYR A 149 -42.61 39.49 -41.33
N SER A 150 -42.95 39.61 -40.04
CA SER A 150 -43.59 38.51 -39.36
C SER A 150 -45.05 38.35 -39.78
N THR A 151 -45.69 37.22 -39.60
CA THR A 151 -47.12 37.06 -39.91
C THR A 151 -47.96 38.13 -39.21
N LEU A 152 -47.59 38.53 -37.99
CA LEU A 152 -48.26 39.57 -37.23
C LEU A 152 -47.99 40.96 -37.83
N SER A 153 -46.74 41.32 -38.12
CA SER A 153 -46.40 42.59 -38.70
C SER A 153 -46.95 42.72 -40.13
N ALA A 154 -47.02 41.67 -40.92
CA ALA A 154 -47.64 41.62 -42.22
C ALA A 154 -49.14 41.91 -42.14
N TYR A 155 -49.81 41.38 -41.13
CA TYR A 155 -51.22 41.68 -40.90
C TYR A 155 -51.43 43.16 -40.55
N GLU A 156 -50.60 43.74 -39.68
CA GLU A 156 -50.70 45.18 -39.37
C GLU A 156 -50.38 46.04 -40.59
N GLN A 157 -49.41 45.63 -41.41
CA GLN A 157 -49.00 46.34 -42.60
C GLN A 157 -50.03 46.31 -43.72
N LEU A 158 -50.98 45.37 -43.74
CA LEU A 158 -52.16 45.42 -44.61
C LEU A 158 -52.96 46.71 -44.43
N PHE A 159 -53.04 47.23 -43.23
CA PHE A 159 -53.77 48.44 -42.87
C PHE A 159 -52.91 49.73 -42.89
N ALA A 160 -51.69 49.65 -43.33
CA ALA A 160 -50.82 50.84 -43.42
C ALA A 160 -51.18 51.80 -44.57
N ASP A 161 -52.09 51.42 -45.48
CA ASP A 161 -52.63 52.27 -46.53
C ASP A 161 -53.84 53.03 -46.00
N ASP A 162 -53.80 54.36 -46.14
CA ASP A 162 -54.83 55.26 -45.59
C ASP A 162 -56.27 54.91 -46.05
N ILE A 163 -56.41 54.39 -47.27
CA ILE A 163 -57.71 54.01 -47.85
C ILE A 163 -58.27 52.75 -47.16
N ILE A 164 -57.35 51.78 -46.91
CA ILE A 164 -57.68 50.53 -46.26
C ILE A 164 -57.88 50.76 -44.74
N ALA A 165 -57.08 51.60 -44.12
CA ALA A 165 -57.12 51.93 -42.70
C ALA A 165 -58.47 52.50 -42.25
N GLN A 166 -59.08 53.34 -43.11
CA GLN A 166 -60.43 53.92 -42.83
C GLN A 166 -61.53 52.85 -42.64
N GLN A 167 -61.38 51.69 -43.26
CA GLN A 167 -62.37 50.61 -43.21
C GLN A 167 -61.89 49.43 -42.33
N ARG A 168 -60.89 49.62 -41.50
CA ARG A 168 -60.32 48.59 -40.63
C ARG A 168 -61.36 47.83 -39.80
N PRO A 169 -62.38 48.43 -39.18
CA PRO A 169 -63.41 47.75 -38.41
C PRO A 169 -64.25 46.74 -39.22
N LEU A 170 -64.52 47.01 -40.47
CA LEU A 170 -65.21 46.12 -41.38
C LEU A 170 -64.30 45.01 -41.91
N LEU A 171 -63.09 45.35 -42.27
CA LEU A 171 -62.13 44.40 -42.82
C LEU A 171 -61.56 43.40 -41.77
N GLN A 172 -61.54 43.76 -40.50
CA GLN A 172 -61.20 42.85 -39.43
C GLN A 172 -62.20 41.67 -39.29
N ARG A 173 -63.49 41.90 -39.70
CA ARG A 173 -64.48 40.83 -39.72
C ARG A 173 -64.25 39.79 -40.84
N CYS A 174 -63.43 40.11 -41.80
CA CYS A 174 -63.10 39.24 -42.94
C CYS A 174 -62.02 38.23 -42.65
N ASN A 175 -61.46 38.14 -41.39
CA ASN A 175 -60.42 37.23 -41.00
C ASN A 175 -59.25 37.23 -41.98
N LEU A 176 -58.74 38.37 -42.37
CA LEU A 176 -57.66 38.56 -43.36
C LEU A 176 -56.36 37.84 -42.98
N ASN A 177 -56.18 37.56 -41.71
CA ASN A 177 -55.06 36.76 -41.20
C ASN A 177 -55.04 35.34 -41.83
N ASN A 178 -56.17 34.77 -42.29
CA ASN A 178 -56.25 33.44 -42.92
C ASN A 178 -55.57 33.41 -44.31
N TYR A 179 -55.24 34.57 -44.85
CA TYR A 179 -54.56 34.71 -46.16
C TYR A 179 -53.13 35.16 -46.02
N ILE A 180 -52.55 35.12 -44.78
CA ILE A 180 -51.18 35.46 -44.46
C ILE A 180 -50.53 34.23 -43.87
N GLU A 181 -49.89 33.43 -44.73
CA GLU A 181 -49.07 32.29 -44.37
C GLU A 181 -47.60 32.63 -44.59
N PRO A 182 -46.66 32.06 -43.83
CA PRO A 182 -45.25 32.26 -44.07
C PRO A 182 -44.86 31.70 -45.47
N ASN A 183 -44.14 32.49 -46.26
CA ASN A 183 -43.53 32.05 -47.52
C ASN A 183 -41.98 32.00 -47.46
N LEU A 184 -41.42 32.38 -46.31
CA LEU A 184 -40.04 32.14 -45.97
C LEU A 184 -40.00 30.99 -44.97
N ILE A 185 -39.53 29.82 -45.44
CA ILE A 185 -39.52 28.58 -44.71
C ILE A 185 -38.08 28.28 -44.31
N TYR A 186 -37.83 28.06 -43.02
CA TYR A 186 -36.48 27.71 -42.53
C TYR A 186 -35.98 26.41 -43.15
N ASP A 187 -34.81 26.47 -43.80
CA ASP A 187 -34.12 25.30 -44.35
C ASP A 187 -33.17 24.71 -43.31
N LYS A 188 -33.70 23.80 -42.48
CA LYS A 188 -32.96 23.15 -41.42
C LYS A 188 -31.70 22.44 -41.91
N SER A 189 -31.83 21.69 -43.02
CA SER A 189 -30.74 20.86 -43.54
C SER A 189 -29.54 21.69 -43.99
N ARG A 190 -29.78 22.76 -44.76
CA ARG A 190 -28.72 23.64 -45.18
C ARG A 190 -28.13 24.47 -44.08
N SER A 191 -28.96 24.95 -43.18
CA SER A 191 -28.54 25.73 -42.02
C SER A 191 -27.64 24.94 -41.08
N GLU A 192 -28.02 23.70 -40.76
CA GLU A 192 -27.20 22.82 -39.91
C GLU A 192 -25.88 22.41 -40.62
N THR A 193 -25.92 22.12 -41.93
CA THR A 193 -24.71 21.81 -42.68
C THR A 193 -23.74 22.97 -42.67
N GLU A 194 -24.16 24.17 -43.02
CA GLU A 194 -23.32 25.38 -43.01
C GLU A 194 -22.75 25.68 -41.61
N ARG A 195 -23.58 25.54 -40.57
CA ARG A 195 -23.17 25.69 -39.18
C ARG A 195 -22.07 24.68 -38.80
N ASN A 196 -22.26 23.43 -39.16
CA ASN A 196 -21.29 22.37 -38.88
C ASN A 196 -20.00 22.57 -39.70
N ASP A 197 -20.10 22.98 -40.94
CA ASP A 197 -18.94 23.30 -41.78
C ASP A 197 -18.14 24.48 -41.23
N LEU A 198 -18.83 25.53 -40.74
CA LEU A 198 -18.18 26.65 -40.06
C LEU A 198 -17.45 26.22 -38.81
N LEU A 199 -18.09 25.43 -37.93
CA LEU A 199 -17.48 24.91 -36.70
C LEU A 199 -16.32 23.97 -37.01
N SER A 200 -16.45 23.11 -38.02
CA SER A 200 -15.37 22.19 -38.43
C SER A 200 -14.18 22.87 -39.10
N SER A 201 -14.34 24.13 -39.54
CA SER A 201 -13.26 24.92 -40.13
C SER A 201 -12.24 25.39 -39.11
N ILE A 202 -12.58 25.35 -37.81
CA ILE A 202 -11.66 25.76 -36.74
C ILE A 202 -10.57 24.70 -36.56
N PRO A 203 -9.31 24.99 -36.83
CA PRO A 203 -8.24 24.05 -36.61
C PRO A 203 -8.03 23.78 -35.10
N PRO A 204 -7.99 22.53 -34.67
CA PRO A 204 -7.80 22.19 -33.25
C PRO A 204 -6.41 22.54 -32.72
N ALA A 205 -5.45 22.79 -33.62
CA ALA A 205 -4.08 23.14 -33.29
C ALA A 205 -3.75 24.58 -33.71
N SER A 206 -2.89 25.23 -32.93
CA SER A 206 -2.38 26.59 -33.21
C SER A 206 -1.04 26.59 -33.94
N GLY A 207 -0.36 25.46 -34.05
CA GLY A 207 0.94 25.29 -34.69
C GLY A 207 1.44 23.86 -34.58
N MET A 208 2.70 23.63 -34.99
CA MET A 208 3.37 22.34 -34.92
C MET A 208 4.77 22.52 -34.33
N VAL A 209 5.17 21.60 -33.45
CA VAL A 209 6.54 21.50 -32.93
C VAL A 209 7.22 20.35 -33.66
N MET A 210 8.42 20.61 -34.18
CA MET A 210 9.19 19.64 -34.96
C MET A 210 10.10 18.79 -34.06
N SER A 211 10.34 17.55 -34.46
CA SER A 211 11.32 16.68 -33.78
C SER A 211 12.70 17.34 -33.73
N GLY A 212 13.37 17.25 -32.56
CA GLY A 212 14.64 17.94 -32.32
C GLY A 212 14.52 19.41 -31.94
N GLN A 213 13.34 20.02 -31.99
CA GLN A 213 13.12 21.40 -31.56
C GLN A 213 13.20 21.50 -30.05
N LYS A 214 14.02 22.40 -29.54
CA LYS A 214 14.08 22.74 -28.11
C LYS A 214 12.86 23.57 -27.73
N VAL A 215 12.14 23.13 -26.69
CA VAL A 215 10.92 23.80 -26.21
C VAL A 215 11.20 24.66 -25.00
N ILE A 216 11.96 24.18 -24.01
CA ILE A 216 12.29 24.91 -22.78
C ILE A 216 13.58 24.38 -22.17
N ASP A 217 14.34 25.25 -21.50
CA ASP A 217 15.55 24.93 -20.76
C ASP A 217 15.32 24.96 -19.23
N ARG A 218 16.25 24.35 -18.50
CA ARG A 218 16.23 24.38 -17.03
C ARG A 218 16.37 25.81 -16.53
N GLY A 219 15.41 26.25 -15.72
CA GLY A 219 15.37 27.61 -15.15
C GLY A 219 14.51 28.59 -15.94
N ASP A 220 14.13 28.28 -17.19
CA ASP A 220 13.21 29.11 -17.96
C ASP A 220 11.81 29.09 -17.31
N ILE A 221 11.15 30.27 -17.34
CA ILE A 221 9.77 30.37 -16.84
C ILE A 221 8.82 29.71 -17.85
N VAL A 222 7.96 28.83 -17.39
CA VAL A 222 6.91 28.24 -18.21
C VAL A 222 5.84 29.29 -18.48
N ASP A 223 5.86 29.88 -19.67
CA ASP A 223 4.80 30.76 -20.14
C ASP A 223 3.57 29.96 -20.61
N GLU A 224 2.49 30.66 -20.94
CA GLU A 224 1.24 30.05 -21.37
C GLU A 224 1.38 29.27 -22.69
N TYR A 225 2.26 29.71 -23.58
CA TYR A 225 2.55 29.02 -24.84
C TYR A 225 3.32 27.73 -24.57
N THR A 226 4.39 27.77 -23.78
CA THR A 226 5.20 26.63 -23.41
C THR A 226 4.37 25.60 -22.63
N TYR A 227 3.49 26.05 -21.74
CA TYR A 227 2.55 25.18 -21.06
C TYR A 227 1.69 24.39 -22.06
N ARG A 228 1.10 25.06 -23.05
CA ARG A 228 0.30 24.40 -24.10
C ARG A 228 1.11 23.42 -24.94
N VAL A 229 2.36 23.77 -25.25
CA VAL A 229 3.27 22.88 -25.97
C VAL A 229 3.54 21.61 -25.17
N LEU A 230 3.83 21.74 -23.87
CA LEU A 230 4.09 20.60 -22.99
C LEU A 230 2.83 19.73 -22.79
N ASP A 231 1.67 20.33 -22.58
CA ASP A 231 0.39 19.62 -22.47
C ASP A 231 0.04 18.86 -23.77
N SER A 232 0.28 19.53 -24.92
CA SER A 232 0.07 18.91 -26.24
C SER A 232 1.02 17.72 -26.49
N PHE A 233 2.27 17.85 -26.04
CA PHE A 233 3.23 16.76 -26.10
C PHE A 233 2.78 15.57 -25.24
N GLU A 234 2.31 15.80 -24.00
CA GLU A 234 1.80 14.75 -23.12
C GLU A 234 0.60 14.02 -23.75
N ARG A 235 -0.36 14.77 -24.32
CA ARG A 235 -1.51 14.19 -25.05
C ARG A 235 -1.09 13.34 -26.25
N GLU A 236 -0.13 13.79 -27.03
CA GLU A 236 0.38 13.02 -28.18
C GLU A 236 1.22 11.83 -27.77
N MET A 237 1.96 11.93 -26.66
CA MET A 237 2.63 10.75 -26.06
C MET A 237 1.61 9.69 -25.63
N GLU A 238 0.53 10.09 -24.98
CA GLU A 238 -0.55 9.15 -24.60
C GLU A 238 -1.18 8.46 -25.82
N ARG A 239 -1.34 9.20 -26.93
CA ARG A 239 -1.88 8.61 -28.19
C ARG A 239 -0.91 7.68 -28.90
N ARG A 240 0.39 7.97 -28.84
CA ARG A 240 1.45 7.21 -29.52
C ARG A 240 1.97 6.03 -28.72
N SER A 241 1.91 6.08 -27.36
CA SER A 241 2.38 4.98 -26.48
C SER A 241 1.59 3.66 -26.66
N ALA A 242 0.69 3.61 -27.61
CA ALA A 242 -0.05 2.41 -27.99
C ALA A 242 0.66 1.53 -29.04
N THR A 243 1.93 1.79 -29.38
CA THR A 243 2.64 0.94 -30.35
C THR A 243 3.19 -0.30 -29.63
N ASP A 244 2.70 -1.49 -30.00
CA ASP A 244 3.03 -2.78 -29.37
C ASP A 244 4.54 -3.04 -29.21
N SER A 245 5.38 -2.52 -30.08
CA SER A 245 6.85 -2.70 -30.04
C SER A 245 7.51 -1.92 -28.90
N GLU A 246 7.10 -0.68 -28.61
CA GLU A 246 7.67 0.16 -27.55
C GLU A 246 7.27 -0.37 -26.16
N MET A 247 6.03 -0.82 -26.03
CA MET A 247 5.56 -1.47 -24.82
C MET A 247 6.34 -2.75 -24.52
N MET A 248 6.67 -3.54 -25.56
CA MET A 248 7.46 -4.77 -25.43
C MET A 248 8.88 -4.46 -24.93
N VAL A 249 9.56 -3.44 -25.48
CA VAL A 249 10.92 -3.05 -25.07
C VAL A 249 10.91 -2.57 -23.61
N MET A 250 9.93 -1.77 -23.21
CA MET A 250 9.79 -1.31 -21.84
C MET A 250 9.55 -2.49 -20.87
N LEU A 251 8.66 -3.41 -21.23
CA LEU A 251 8.38 -4.61 -20.42
C LEU A 251 9.64 -5.47 -20.24
N ILE A 252 10.41 -5.70 -21.31
CA ILE A 252 11.68 -6.42 -21.22
C ILE A 252 12.65 -5.69 -20.29
N GLY A 253 12.76 -4.37 -20.41
CA GLY A 253 13.60 -3.55 -19.51
C GLY A 253 13.20 -3.69 -18.04
N GLN A 254 11.91 -3.64 -17.74
CA GLN A 254 11.37 -3.84 -16.39
C GLN A 254 11.66 -5.26 -15.87
N ILE A 255 11.46 -6.29 -16.70
CA ILE A 255 11.77 -7.68 -16.31
C ILE A 255 13.25 -7.82 -15.99
N VAL A 256 14.16 -7.34 -16.84
CA VAL A 256 15.61 -7.44 -16.64
C VAL A 256 16.02 -6.70 -15.37
N PHE A 257 15.53 -5.48 -15.15
CA PHE A 257 15.85 -4.67 -13.98
C PHE A 257 15.41 -5.34 -12.68
N VAL A 258 14.15 -5.74 -12.57
CA VAL A 258 13.60 -6.38 -11.36
C VAL A 258 14.25 -7.74 -11.14
N ALA A 259 14.43 -8.56 -12.20
CA ALA A 259 15.06 -9.86 -12.10
C ALA A 259 16.52 -9.75 -11.62
N LEU A 260 17.26 -8.75 -12.09
CA LEU A 260 18.64 -8.49 -11.64
C LEU A 260 18.68 -8.20 -10.15
N LEU A 261 17.86 -7.28 -9.65
CA LEU A 261 17.84 -6.87 -8.24
C LEU A 261 17.40 -8.00 -7.32
N VAL A 262 16.34 -8.75 -7.68
CA VAL A 262 15.86 -9.90 -6.89
C VAL A 262 16.88 -11.03 -6.90
N THR A 263 17.58 -11.26 -8.03
CA THR A 263 18.63 -12.26 -8.11
C THR A 263 19.85 -11.87 -7.26
N LEU A 264 20.30 -10.62 -7.31
CA LEU A 264 21.39 -10.12 -6.46
C LEU A 264 21.04 -10.27 -4.96
N PHE A 265 19.82 -9.97 -4.58
CA PHE A 265 19.36 -10.20 -3.21
C PHE A 265 19.35 -11.68 -2.84
N THR A 266 18.92 -12.56 -3.76
CA THR A 266 18.94 -14.02 -3.55
C THR A 266 20.37 -14.55 -3.37
N ILE A 267 21.31 -14.07 -4.19
CA ILE A 267 22.74 -14.40 -4.10
C ILE A 267 23.30 -13.93 -2.75
N TYR A 268 22.98 -12.71 -2.33
CA TYR A 268 23.37 -12.20 -1.01
C TYR A 268 22.91 -13.12 0.12
N LEU A 269 21.65 -13.54 0.12
CA LEU A 269 21.12 -14.47 1.12
C LEU A 269 21.84 -15.82 1.08
N GLY A 270 22.10 -16.36 -0.11
CA GLY A 270 22.77 -17.65 -0.30
C GLY A 270 24.23 -17.66 0.15
N LEU A 271 24.96 -16.57 -0.09
CA LEU A 271 26.40 -16.46 0.22
C LEU A 271 26.67 -15.99 1.66
N PHE A 272 25.93 -15.00 2.13
CA PHE A 272 26.24 -14.31 3.38
C PHE A 272 25.26 -14.61 4.51
N ARG A 273 24.06 -15.10 4.21
CA ARG A 273 23.00 -15.35 5.20
C ARG A 273 22.38 -16.73 4.99
N HIS A 274 23.22 -17.75 4.91
CA HIS A 274 22.80 -19.13 4.71
C HIS A 274 21.84 -19.61 5.80
N ASP A 275 22.00 -19.11 7.03
CA ASP A 275 21.12 -19.36 8.19
C ASP A 275 19.66 -18.96 7.94
N TYR A 276 19.40 -17.82 7.26
CA TYR A 276 18.05 -17.40 6.85
C TYR A 276 17.64 -18.05 5.53
N PHE A 277 18.59 -18.21 4.61
CA PHE A 277 18.34 -18.84 3.32
C PHE A 277 17.92 -20.32 3.45
N ALA A 278 18.34 -21.03 4.49
CA ALA A 278 17.93 -22.39 4.77
C ALA A 278 16.50 -22.50 5.31
N LYS A 279 15.99 -21.46 6.00
CA LYS A 279 14.71 -21.46 6.68
C LYS A 279 13.58 -20.95 5.77
N PRO A 280 12.54 -21.77 5.43
CA PRO A 280 11.46 -21.35 4.54
C PRO A 280 10.69 -20.12 5.06
N ARG A 281 10.50 -20.02 6.36
CA ARG A 281 9.79 -18.90 7.01
C ARG A 281 10.51 -17.55 6.81
N SER A 282 11.84 -17.56 6.96
CA SER A 282 12.67 -16.37 6.77
C SER A 282 12.64 -15.87 5.33
N ILE A 283 12.78 -16.79 4.38
CA ILE A 283 12.69 -16.47 2.95
C ILE A 283 11.30 -15.92 2.62
N ALA A 284 10.22 -16.59 3.07
CA ALA A 284 8.86 -16.15 2.79
C ALA A 284 8.62 -14.71 3.26
N MET A 285 9.03 -14.35 4.48
CA MET A 285 8.89 -12.99 5.00
C MET A 285 9.66 -11.97 4.14
N LEU A 286 10.93 -12.24 3.83
CA LEU A 286 11.78 -11.31 3.07
C LEU A 286 11.21 -11.06 1.66
N TYR A 287 10.81 -12.12 0.95
CA TYR A 287 10.25 -11.99 -0.39
C TYR A 287 8.85 -11.36 -0.39
N THR A 288 8.04 -11.64 0.65
CA THR A 288 6.75 -10.93 0.82
C THR A 288 6.97 -9.43 0.96
N LEU A 289 7.93 -8.98 1.77
CA LEU A 289 8.21 -7.55 1.95
C LEU A 289 8.76 -6.91 0.66
N ILE A 290 9.71 -7.57 -0.03
CA ILE A 290 10.29 -7.08 -1.28
C ILE A 290 9.24 -7.02 -2.41
N THR A 291 8.19 -7.85 -2.35
CA THR A 291 7.11 -7.86 -3.34
C THR A 291 6.01 -6.86 -2.97
N LEU A 292 5.55 -6.88 -1.72
CA LEU A 292 4.39 -6.12 -1.25
C LEU A 292 4.57 -4.61 -1.43
N PHE A 293 5.69 -4.05 -0.95
CA PHE A 293 5.89 -2.61 -0.99
C PHE A 293 6.06 -2.06 -2.42
N PRO A 294 6.87 -2.66 -3.32
CA PRO A 294 6.91 -2.21 -4.71
C PRO A 294 5.55 -2.32 -5.44
N VAL A 295 4.79 -3.37 -5.18
CA VAL A 295 3.42 -3.50 -5.73
C VAL A 295 2.53 -2.37 -5.22
N LEU A 296 2.56 -2.05 -3.92
CA LEU A 296 1.79 -0.93 -3.35
C LEU A 296 2.21 0.41 -3.96
N VAL A 297 3.52 0.69 -4.07
CA VAL A 297 4.05 1.90 -4.72
C VAL A 297 3.55 1.98 -6.17
N SER A 298 3.65 0.89 -6.91
CA SER A 298 3.21 0.82 -8.31
C SER A 298 1.71 1.09 -8.46
N LEU A 299 0.89 0.50 -7.60
CA LEU A 299 -0.57 0.73 -7.60
C LEU A 299 -0.91 2.19 -7.25
N MET A 300 -0.22 2.78 -6.26
CA MET A 300 -0.42 4.19 -5.91
C MET A 300 -0.08 5.12 -7.08
N VAL A 301 1.01 4.85 -7.80
CA VAL A 301 1.41 5.61 -8.99
C VAL A 301 0.43 5.41 -10.14
N SER A 302 0.05 4.16 -10.45
CA SER A 302 -0.82 3.83 -11.58
C SER A 302 -2.22 4.41 -11.44
N HIS A 303 -2.76 4.42 -10.23
CA HIS A 303 -4.11 4.94 -9.96
C HIS A 303 -4.13 6.41 -9.51
N ASN A 304 -2.97 7.03 -9.34
CA ASN A 304 -2.85 8.42 -8.87
C ASN A 304 -3.65 8.70 -7.58
N PHE A 305 -3.71 7.66 -6.69
CA PHE A 305 -4.62 7.67 -5.56
C PHE A 305 -4.11 8.56 -4.41
N LEU A 306 -2.81 8.47 -4.09
CA LEU A 306 -2.14 9.23 -3.02
C LEU A 306 -0.64 9.38 -3.37
N SER A 307 0.03 10.31 -2.71
CA SER A 307 1.49 10.44 -2.82
C SER A 307 2.21 9.20 -2.27
N VAL A 308 3.18 8.68 -3.01
CA VAL A 308 4.00 7.52 -2.60
C VAL A 308 4.76 7.77 -1.30
N TYR A 309 4.97 9.01 -0.92
CA TYR A 309 5.65 9.40 0.33
C TYR A 309 4.80 9.16 1.58
N ILE A 310 3.50 8.91 1.43
CA ILE A 310 2.61 8.51 2.53
C ILE A 310 2.85 7.06 2.94
N LEU A 311 3.31 6.19 2.01
CA LEU A 311 3.54 4.78 2.27
C LEU A 311 4.77 4.59 3.18
N PRO A 312 4.63 3.92 4.34
CA PRO A 312 5.72 3.78 5.31
C PRO A 312 6.69 2.65 4.91
N LEU A 313 7.52 2.90 3.88
CA LEU A 313 8.49 1.90 3.39
C LEU A 313 9.50 1.50 4.48
N ALA A 314 9.81 2.40 5.42
CA ALA A 314 10.67 2.12 6.57
C ALA A 314 10.11 1.01 7.50
N MET A 315 8.82 0.66 7.38
CA MET A 315 8.23 -0.46 8.12
C MET A 315 8.84 -1.81 7.73
N ALA A 316 9.21 -2.01 6.45
CA ALA A 316 9.85 -3.25 6.00
C ALA A 316 11.19 -3.52 6.72
N PRO A 317 12.16 -2.61 6.74
CA PRO A 317 13.40 -2.83 7.49
C PRO A 317 13.17 -2.90 9.00
N MET A 318 12.12 -2.27 9.57
CA MET A 318 11.76 -2.45 10.97
C MET A 318 11.38 -3.90 11.27
N PHE A 319 10.54 -4.54 10.46
CA PHE A 319 10.20 -5.96 10.62
C PHE A 319 11.43 -6.85 10.50
N VAL A 320 12.24 -6.65 9.44
CA VAL A 320 13.44 -7.47 9.26
C VAL A 320 14.42 -7.27 10.41
N ARG A 321 14.56 -6.05 10.95
CA ARG A 321 15.43 -5.75 12.09
C ARG A 321 14.98 -6.45 13.37
N VAL A 322 13.69 -6.53 13.61
CA VAL A 322 13.12 -7.15 14.83
C VAL A 322 13.25 -8.67 14.80
N PHE A 323 13.01 -9.30 13.65
CA PHE A 323 12.99 -10.76 13.53
C PHE A 323 14.30 -11.38 13.04
N MET A 324 15.20 -10.57 12.53
CA MET A 324 16.49 -11.02 11.96
C MET A 324 17.64 -10.12 12.47
N ASP A 325 18.29 -9.42 11.55
CA ASP A 325 19.44 -8.58 11.88
C ASP A 325 19.50 -7.31 11.02
N SER A 326 20.35 -6.35 11.45
CA SER A 326 20.48 -5.05 10.80
C SER A 326 21.06 -5.11 9.39
N ARG A 327 21.96 -6.07 9.10
CA ARG A 327 22.60 -6.19 7.77
C ARG A 327 21.59 -6.67 6.74
N THR A 328 20.83 -7.71 7.09
CA THR A 328 19.75 -8.21 6.23
C THR A 328 18.65 -7.17 6.06
N ALA A 329 18.30 -6.43 7.12
CA ALA A 329 17.31 -5.34 7.06
C ALA A 329 17.75 -4.24 6.08
N PHE A 330 19.03 -3.84 6.13
CA PHE A 330 19.57 -2.83 5.23
C PHE A 330 19.55 -3.29 3.76
N VAL A 331 20.08 -4.47 3.47
CA VAL A 331 20.11 -4.99 2.08
C VAL A 331 18.72 -5.21 1.52
N CYS A 332 17.80 -5.75 2.32
CA CYS A 332 16.39 -5.90 1.94
C CYS A 332 15.75 -4.54 1.60
N HIS A 333 15.98 -3.53 2.46
CA HIS A 333 15.45 -2.19 2.26
C HIS A 333 16.00 -1.52 0.99
N VAL A 334 17.32 -1.56 0.79
CA VAL A 334 17.96 -1.01 -0.41
C VAL A 334 17.40 -1.67 -1.67
N THR A 335 17.31 -3.00 -1.69
CA THR A 335 16.75 -3.74 -2.84
C THR A 335 15.32 -3.33 -3.12
N MET A 336 14.49 -3.25 -2.07
CA MET A 336 13.09 -2.83 -2.17
C MET A 336 12.94 -1.40 -2.70
N VAL A 337 13.72 -0.44 -2.16
CA VAL A 337 13.69 0.96 -2.60
C VAL A 337 14.11 1.08 -4.07
N LEU A 338 15.20 0.38 -4.48
CA LEU A 338 15.62 0.37 -5.87
C LEU A 338 14.58 -0.21 -6.82
N ILE A 339 13.86 -1.26 -6.43
CA ILE A 339 12.76 -1.81 -7.24
C ILE A 339 11.62 -0.77 -7.35
N CYS A 340 11.28 -0.08 -6.26
CA CYS A 340 10.25 0.95 -6.27
C CYS A 340 10.55 2.11 -7.24
N THR A 341 11.84 2.39 -7.51
CA THR A 341 12.22 3.47 -8.45
C THR A 341 11.73 3.23 -9.87
N ALA A 342 11.49 1.97 -10.25
CA ALA A 342 10.93 1.66 -11.56
C ALA A 342 9.51 2.22 -11.77
N ALA A 343 8.79 2.50 -10.67
CA ALA A 343 7.43 3.06 -10.73
C ALA A 343 7.39 4.58 -10.46
N VAL A 344 8.40 5.14 -9.78
CA VAL A 344 8.37 6.51 -9.26
C VAL A 344 9.03 7.48 -10.24
N ARG A 345 8.42 8.67 -10.40
CA ARG A 345 8.88 9.70 -11.31
C ARG A 345 10.16 10.43 -10.83
N TYR A 346 10.20 10.87 -9.57
CA TYR A 346 11.33 11.59 -8.96
C TYR A 346 12.26 10.61 -8.26
N GLN A 347 12.96 9.79 -9.05
CA GLN A 347 13.74 8.67 -8.55
C GLN A 347 14.82 9.08 -7.56
N TYR A 348 15.57 10.15 -7.86
CA TYR A 348 16.69 10.62 -7.03
C TYR A 348 16.22 11.07 -5.64
N GLU A 349 15.18 11.92 -5.58
CA GLU A 349 14.59 12.38 -4.34
C GLU A 349 14.03 11.22 -3.52
N PHE A 350 13.28 10.34 -4.18
CA PHE A 350 12.69 9.16 -3.55
C PHE A 350 13.76 8.25 -2.93
N ILE A 351 14.84 7.93 -3.68
CA ILE A 351 15.93 7.07 -3.18
C ILE A 351 16.54 7.66 -1.92
N ILE A 352 16.90 8.94 -1.94
CA ILE A 352 17.60 9.55 -0.80
C ILE A 352 16.72 9.60 0.43
N ILE A 353 15.47 10.06 0.30
CA ILE A 353 14.55 10.14 1.43
C ILE A 353 14.29 8.75 2.02
N GLN A 354 13.99 7.75 1.17
CA GLN A 354 13.67 6.42 1.65
C GLN A 354 14.88 5.67 2.22
N LEU A 355 16.07 5.83 1.65
CA LEU A 355 17.28 5.25 2.23
C LEU A 355 17.58 5.80 3.61
N VAL A 356 17.49 7.12 3.79
CA VAL A 356 17.69 7.74 5.11
C VAL A 356 16.62 7.30 6.09
N ALA A 357 15.35 7.27 5.67
CA ALA A 357 14.25 6.78 6.48
C ALA A 357 14.49 5.36 6.99
N GLY A 358 14.91 4.44 6.12
CA GLY A 358 15.23 3.06 6.47
C GLY A 358 16.45 2.93 7.37
N LEU A 359 17.52 3.70 7.13
CA LEU A 359 18.72 3.71 7.99
C LEU A 359 18.37 4.17 9.41
N VAL A 360 17.63 5.27 9.54
CA VAL A 360 17.17 5.79 10.85
C VAL A 360 16.29 4.76 11.55
N ALA A 361 15.39 4.11 10.83
CA ALA A 361 14.54 3.05 11.37
C ALA A 361 15.36 1.88 11.93
N ILE A 362 16.39 1.41 11.17
CA ILE A 362 17.27 0.31 11.59
C ILE A 362 18.10 0.68 12.83
N TYR A 363 18.66 1.90 12.87
CA TYR A 363 19.51 2.34 13.98
C TYR A 363 18.72 2.65 15.25
N SER A 364 17.55 3.25 15.12
CA SER A 364 16.70 3.60 16.27
C SER A 364 16.06 2.38 16.91
N LEU A 365 15.84 1.29 16.15
CA LEU A 365 15.20 0.06 16.60
C LEU A 365 16.25 -1.05 16.87
N ARG A 366 17.18 -0.79 17.80
CA ARG A 366 18.25 -1.75 18.08
C ARG A 366 17.74 -3.05 18.70
N GLU A 367 16.86 -2.94 19.69
CA GLU A 367 16.15 -4.05 20.33
C GLU A 367 14.75 -3.59 20.71
N LEU A 368 13.72 -4.27 20.21
CA LEU A 368 12.35 -3.93 20.54
C LEU A 368 11.94 -4.59 21.84
N THR A 369 12.09 -3.86 22.95
CA THR A 369 11.69 -4.32 24.29
C THR A 369 10.49 -3.57 24.84
N ARG A 370 10.20 -2.37 24.33
CA ARG A 370 9.13 -1.47 24.82
C ARG A 370 8.36 -0.86 23.66
N ARG A 371 7.05 -0.73 23.82
CA ARG A 371 6.14 -0.08 22.83
C ARG A 371 6.59 1.32 22.45
N ALA A 372 7.09 2.10 23.44
CA ALA A 372 7.58 3.45 23.25
C ALA A 372 8.75 3.57 22.23
N GLN A 373 9.48 2.49 21.96
CA GLN A 373 10.57 2.50 20.98
C GLN A 373 10.04 2.65 19.54
N VAL A 374 8.91 2.04 19.21
CA VAL A 374 8.27 2.22 17.88
C VAL A 374 7.84 3.67 17.68
N PHE A 375 7.27 4.28 18.72
CA PHE A 375 6.87 5.69 18.69
C PHE A 375 8.06 6.62 18.45
N ARG A 376 9.15 6.42 19.20
CA ARG A 376 10.40 7.17 19.05
C ARG A 376 11.01 6.97 17.66
N THR A 377 11.00 5.74 17.14
CA THR A 377 11.49 5.43 15.79
C THR A 377 10.68 6.14 14.72
N ALA A 378 9.35 6.11 14.81
CA ALA A 378 8.47 6.82 13.87
C ALA A 378 8.76 8.32 13.86
N LEU A 379 8.91 8.93 15.04
CA LEU A 379 9.28 10.34 15.19
C LEU A 379 10.64 10.64 14.52
N PHE A 380 11.66 9.84 14.80
CA PHE A 380 13.00 10.06 14.22
C PHE A 380 13.02 9.89 12.72
N VAL A 381 12.29 8.91 12.20
CA VAL A 381 12.15 8.69 10.74
C VAL A 381 11.48 9.89 10.08
N THR A 382 10.38 10.38 10.66
CA THR A 382 9.66 11.55 10.12
C THR A 382 10.54 12.81 10.14
N LEU A 383 11.22 13.08 11.25
CA LEU A 383 12.11 14.23 11.35
C LEU A 383 13.30 14.15 10.41
N ALA A 384 13.93 12.98 10.29
CA ALA A 384 15.05 12.78 9.36
C ALA A 384 14.63 12.92 7.90
N SER A 385 13.49 12.36 7.52
CA SER A 385 12.93 12.50 6.17
C SER A 385 12.60 13.95 5.84
N ALA A 386 12.00 14.69 6.78
CA ALA A 386 11.71 16.11 6.61
C ALA A 386 13.00 16.94 6.47
N LEU A 387 14.01 16.67 7.30
CA LEU A 387 15.29 17.37 7.24
C LEU A 387 16.02 17.12 5.91
N VAL A 388 16.02 15.86 5.44
CA VAL A 388 16.60 15.50 4.14
C VAL A 388 15.86 16.21 3.00
N TYR A 389 14.53 16.23 3.05
CA TYR A 389 13.74 16.93 2.05
C TYR A 389 14.06 18.42 2.00
N VAL A 390 14.11 19.11 3.16
CA VAL A 390 14.51 20.52 3.24
C VAL A 390 15.91 20.72 2.66
N ALA A 391 16.89 19.90 3.07
CA ALA A 391 18.25 20.01 2.58
C ALA A 391 18.34 19.85 1.05
N MET A 392 17.58 18.91 0.49
CA MET A 392 17.52 18.71 -0.96
C MET A 392 16.89 19.91 -1.67
N GLN A 393 15.81 20.46 -1.14
CA GLN A 393 15.19 21.67 -1.69
C GLN A 393 16.14 22.89 -1.61
N MET A 394 16.83 23.07 -0.51
CA MET A 394 17.85 24.12 -0.39
C MET A 394 19.01 23.98 -1.38
N MET A 395 19.38 22.74 -1.74
CA MET A 395 20.41 22.47 -2.76
C MET A 395 19.92 22.73 -4.18
N GLN A 396 18.61 22.62 -4.43
CA GLN A 396 18.01 22.77 -5.76
C GLN A 396 17.48 24.19 -6.03
N SER A 397 16.93 24.84 -5.02
CA SER A 397 16.40 26.20 -5.09
C SER A 397 17.09 27.06 -4.03
N ASN A 398 17.65 28.19 -4.45
CA ASN A 398 18.24 29.16 -3.51
C ASN A 398 17.18 29.95 -2.70
N ASP A 399 15.92 29.56 -2.79
CA ASP A 399 14.78 30.22 -2.14
C ASP A 399 13.93 29.23 -1.35
N LEU A 400 13.85 29.46 -0.04
CA LEU A 400 13.04 28.65 0.88
C LEU A 400 11.52 28.86 0.71
N SER A 401 11.10 29.95 0.06
CA SER A 401 9.68 30.22 -0.17
C SER A 401 9.05 29.28 -1.22
N LEU A 402 9.90 28.59 -2.02
CA LEU A 402 9.48 27.67 -3.08
C LEU A 402 9.36 26.22 -2.58
N VAL A 403 9.53 25.97 -1.28
CA VAL A 403 9.42 24.61 -0.71
C VAL A 403 7.96 24.15 -0.76
N ASP A 404 7.73 22.99 -1.37
CA ASP A 404 6.40 22.37 -1.42
C ASP A 404 5.99 21.89 -0.01
N THR A 405 5.02 22.61 0.58
CA THR A 405 4.53 22.31 1.94
C THR A 405 3.73 21.02 2.04
N ASP A 406 3.14 20.55 0.93
CA ASP A 406 2.33 19.33 0.90
C ASP A 406 3.19 18.09 1.21
N MET A 407 4.49 18.15 0.87
CA MET A 407 5.40 17.06 1.17
C MET A 407 5.55 16.82 2.68
N TYR A 408 5.56 17.87 3.50
CA TYR A 408 5.62 17.70 4.96
C TYR A 408 4.38 17.03 5.51
N TYR A 409 3.22 17.35 4.96
CA TYR A 409 1.97 16.66 5.30
C TYR A 409 2.08 15.16 4.98
N HIS A 410 2.59 14.81 3.81
CA HIS A 410 2.80 13.40 3.42
C HIS A 410 3.76 12.68 4.37
N LEU A 411 4.87 13.32 4.78
CA LEU A 411 5.84 12.74 5.70
C LEU A 411 5.28 12.57 7.12
N VAL A 412 4.43 13.49 7.60
CA VAL A 412 3.75 13.34 8.89
C VAL A 412 2.77 12.18 8.85
N VAL A 413 1.97 12.05 7.79
CA VAL A 413 1.05 10.91 7.62
C VAL A 413 1.81 9.59 7.55
N ASN A 414 2.96 9.55 6.85
CA ASN A 414 3.88 8.41 6.85
C ASN A 414 4.31 8.01 8.26
N GLY A 415 4.71 9.00 9.07
CA GLY A 415 5.08 8.78 10.48
C GLY A 415 3.95 8.18 11.32
N ILE A 416 2.70 8.63 11.10
CA ILE A 416 1.52 8.06 11.75
C ILE A 416 1.33 6.60 11.31
N PHE A 417 1.46 6.30 10.02
CA PHE A 417 1.36 4.92 9.52
C PHE A 417 2.49 4.01 10.00
N LEU A 418 3.68 4.54 10.29
CA LEU A 418 4.75 3.76 10.93
C LEU A 418 4.36 3.23 12.31
N LEU A 419 3.45 3.88 13.04
CA LEU A 419 2.95 3.39 14.31
C LEU A 419 2.18 2.06 14.17
N LEU A 420 1.59 1.81 13.00
CA LEU A 420 0.94 0.54 12.69
C LEU A 420 1.94 -0.64 12.64
N CYS A 421 3.24 -0.36 12.60
CA CYS A 421 4.28 -1.40 12.69
C CYS A 421 4.07 -2.26 13.94
N TYR A 422 3.67 -1.67 15.07
CA TYR A 422 3.47 -2.42 16.31
C TYR A 422 2.35 -3.48 16.23
N PRO A 423 1.10 -3.14 15.88
CA PRO A 423 0.05 -4.16 15.73
C PRO A 423 0.32 -5.12 14.57
N LEU A 424 0.92 -4.65 13.47
CA LEU A 424 1.26 -5.50 12.33
C LEU A 424 2.38 -6.51 12.66
N MET A 425 3.22 -6.21 13.66
CA MET A 425 4.24 -7.14 14.13
C MET A 425 3.64 -8.45 14.63
N TYR A 426 2.52 -8.37 15.38
CA TYR A 426 1.77 -9.57 15.79
C TYR A 426 1.26 -10.38 14.60
N VAL A 427 0.80 -9.71 13.55
CA VAL A 427 0.35 -10.38 12.31
C VAL A 427 1.53 -11.10 11.64
N VAL A 428 2.70 -10.45 11.55
CA VAL A 428 3.92 -11.03 10.99
C VAL A 428 4.39 -12.23 11.82
N GLU A 429 4.39 -12.12 13.15
CA GLU A 429 4.69 -13.23 14.05
C GLU A 429 3.81 -14.45 13.77
N LYS A 430 2.50 -14.24 13.73
CA LYS A 430 1.52 -15.31 13.52
C LYS A 430 1.61 -15.92 12.13
N MET A 431 1.80 -15.09 11.10
CA MET A 431 1.81 -15.53 9.71
C MET A 431 3.09 -16.31 9.36
N PHE A 432 4.25 -15.86 9.84
CA PHE A 432 5.54 -16.47 9.53
C PHE A 432 6.10 -17.35 10.66
N GLY A 433 5.46 -17.38 11.83
CA GLY A 433 5.89 -18.17 12.98
C GLY A 433 7.19 -17.65 13.61
N PHE A 434 7.45 -16.36 13.55
CA PHE A 434 8.53 -15.70 14.29
C PHE A 434 8.11 -15.38 15.71
N VAL A 435 9.09 -14.98 16.51
CA VAL A 435 8.88 -14.57 17.91
C VAL A 435 9.66 -13.30 18.14
N SER A 436 8.96 -12.24 18.56
CA SER A 436 9.61 -11.00 18.96
C SER A 436 10.03 -11.02 20.42
N SER A 437 10.98 -10.17 20.75
CA SER A 437 11.35 -9.94 22.17
C SER A 437 10.17 -9.43 23.00
N VAL A 438 9.21 -8.71 22.40
CA VAL A 438 8.01 -8.22 23.08
C VAL A 438 7.15 -9.38 23.56
N THR A 439 6.87 -10.34 22.67
CA THR A 439 6.11 -11.56 23.01
C THR A 439 6.80 -12.36 24.10
N LEU A 440 8.14 -12.50 24.04
CA LEU A 440 8.90 -13.17 25.09
C LEU A 440 8.82 -12.44 26.45
N PHE A 441 8.89 -11.10 26.45
CA PHE A 441 8.70 -10.30 27.68
C PHE A 441 7.29 -10.45 28.25
N GLU A 442 6.26 -10.47 27.41
CA GLU A 442 4.88 -10.67 27.84
C GLU A 442 4.68 -12.06 28.45
N LEU A 443 5.27 -13.11 27.84
CA LEU A 443 5.25 -14.47 28.34
C LEU A 443 6.09 -14.64 29.62
N SER A 444 7.13 -13.86 29.83
CA SER A 444 7.97 -13.90 31.05
C SER A 444 7.35 -13.21 32.26
N ASN A 445 6.13 -12.68 32.15
CA ASN A 445 5.47 -12.00 33.26
C ASN A 445 4.93 -13.02 34.26
N THR A 446 5.66 -13.19 35.37
CA THR A 446 5.35 -14.15 36.43
C THR A 446 4.07 -13.86 37.23
N ASN A 447 3.49 -12.66 37.07
CA ASN A 447 2.27 -12.28 37.77
C ASN A 447 0.98 -12.64 37.01
N ARG A 448 1.06 -13.40 35.91
CA ARG A 448 -0.09 -13.69 35.04
C ARG A 448 -0.10 -15.16 34.57
N GLY A 449 -1.33 -15.67 34.35
CA GLY A 449 -1.56 -16.96 33.72
C GLY A 449 -0.86 -18.12 34.43
N LEU A 450 -0.39 -19.11 33.67
CA LEU A 450 0.22 -20.33 34.19
C LEU A 450 1.44 -20.08 35.10
N LEU A 451 2.21 -19.01 34.92
CA LEU A 451 3.37 -18.72 35.79
C LEU A 451 2.93 -18.25 37.17
N ARG A 452 1.82 -17.51 37.25
CA ARG A 452 1.22 -17.17 38.53
C ARG A 452 0.67 -18.43 39.22
N ASP A 453 -0.08 -19.24 38.48
CA ASP A 453 -0.62 -20.50 39.02
C ASP A 453 0.50 -21.42 39.52
N LEU A 454 1.62 -21.52 38.77
CA LEU A 454 2.81 -22.28 39.19
C LEU A 454 3.40 -21.73 40.50
N SER A 455 3.48 -20.40 40.65
CA SER A 455 4.01 -19.78 41.88
C SER A 455 3.13 -20.04 43.12
N GLU A 456 1.82 -20.20 42.93
CA GLU A 456 0.87 -20.44 44.00
C GLU A 456 0.75 -21.96 44.34
N VAL A 457 0.73 -22.83 43.33
CA VAL A 457 0.48 -24.30 43.48
C VAL A 457 1.77 -25.08 43.76
N ALA A 458 2.88 -24.71 43.09
CA ALA A 458 4.17 -25.41 43.18
C ALA A 458 5.32 -24.40 43.37
N PRO A 459 5.41 -23.70 44.51
CA PRO A 459 6.38 -22.65 44.73
C PRO A 459 7.85 -23.09 44.68
N GLY A 460 8.16 -24.30 45.05
CA GLY A 460 9.50 -24.92 44.93
C GLY A 460 9.91 -25.04 43.43
N THR A 461 9.02 -25.59 42.61
CA THR A 461 9.22 -25.70 41.17
C THR A 461 9.34 -24.30 40.51
N PHE A 462 8.54 -23.33 40.93
CA PHE A 462 8.64 -21.94 40.43
C PHE A 462 10.02 -21.34 40.72
N GLN A 463 10.55 -21.48 41.94
CA GLN A 463 11.89 -21.01 42.32
C GLN A 463 12.99 -21.74 41.54
N HIS A 464 12.87 -23.07 41.34
CA HIS A 464 13.74 -23.87 40.50
C HIS A 464 13.76 -23.31 39.06
N SER A 465 12.60 -23.09 38.45
CA SER A 465 12.47 -22.56 37.08
C SER A 465 13.11 -21.18 36.91
N ILE A 466 13.02 -20.30 37.93
CA ILE A 466 13.73 -19.00 37.93
C ILE A 466 15.24 -19.20 37.95
N THR A 467 15.75 -20.10 38.79
CA THR A 467 17.18 -20.37 38.93
C THR A 467 17.76 -20.96 37.66
N VAL A 468 17.11 -21.99 37.12
CA VAL A 468 17.46 -22.61 35.84
C VAL A 468 17.41 -21.56 34.71
N GLY A 469 16.37 -20.70 34.67
CA GLY A 469 16.25 -19.65 33.68
C GLY A 469 17.37 -18.61 33.72
N ASN A 470 17.87 -18.28 34.90
CA ASN A 470 19.02 -17.37 35.07
C ASN A 470 20.32 -18.04 34.60
N LEU A 471 20.58 -19.29 34.99
CA LEU A 471 21.76 -20.05 34.55
C LEU A 471 21.77 -20.22 33.03
N ALA A 472 20.65 -20.66 32.47
CA ALA A 472 20.49 -20.88 31.04
C ALA A 472 20.63 -19.59 30.22
N ALA A 473 20.10 -18.47 30.70
CA ALA A 473 20.24 -17.17 30.04
C ALA A 473 21.71 -16.71 29.97
N GLU A 474 22.51 -16.98 31.00
CA GLU A 474 23.92 -16.62 31.02
C GLU A 474 24.76 -17.48 30.06
N ILE A 475 24.48 -18.78 30.01
CA ILE A 475 25.08 -19.66 29.01
C ILE A 475 24.75 -19.13 27.61
N ALA A 476 23.44 -18.85 27.35
CA ALA A 476 22.99 -18.37 26.07
C ALA A 476 23.68 -17.04 25.65
N ASN A 477 23.82 -16.09 26.57
CA ASN A 477 24.57 -14.85 26.32
C ASN A 477 26.02 -15.11 25.95
N LYS A 478 26.69 -16.04 26.62
CA LYS A 478 28.11 -16.34 26.40
C LYS A 478 28.38 -16.99 25.05
N ILE A 479 27.47 -17.86 24.62
CA ILE A 479 27.60 -18.60 23.34
C ILE A 479 26.90 -17.90 22.15
N GLY A 480 26.23 -16.74 22.41
CA GLY A 480 25.52 -15.99 21.37
C GLY A 480 24.20 -16.64 20.92
N ALA A 481 23.52 -17.39 21.82
CA ALA A 481 22.15 -17.88 21.65
C ALA A 481 21.13 -16.86 22.19
N ASN A 482 19.84 -17.09 21.99
CA ASN A 482 18.78 -16.19 22.44
C ASN A 482 18.49 -16.37 23.94
N SER A 483 19.12 -15.55 24.78
CA SER A 483 19.03 -15.62 26.24
C SER A 483 17.60 -15.36 26.76
N LEU A 484 16.85 -14.48 26.13
CA LEU A 484 15.48 -14.17 26.52
C LEU A 484 14.55 -15.37 26.21
N LEU A 485 14.75 -16.01 25.07
CA LEU A 485 13.98 -17.19 24.68
C LEU A 485 14.23 -18.37 25.64
N VAL A 486 15.52 -18.65 25.96
CA VAL A 486 15.87 -19.72 26.89
C VAL A 486 15.29 -19.45 28.28
N ARG A 487 15.43 -18.21 28.76
CA ARG A 487 14.89 -17.83 30.08
C ARG A 487 13.36 -17.99 30.11
N THR A 488 12.67 -17.56 29.05
CA THR A 488 11.22 -17.71 28.95
C THR A 488 10.83 -19.19 28.92
N GLY A 489 11.52 -20.00 28.11
CA GLY A 489 11.31 -21.46 28.06
C GLY A 489 11.51 -22.14 29.40
N ALA A 490 12.56 -21.74 30.14
CA ALA A 490 12.84 -22.24 31.47
C ALA A 490 11.74 -21.93 32.50
N LEU A 491 11.06 -20.78 32.39
CA LEU A 491 9.93 -20.48 33.28
C LEU A 491 8.75 -21.44 33.12
N TYR A 492 8.60 -22.05 31.93
CA TYR A 492 7.47 -22.92 31.61
C TYR A 492 7.81 -24.40 31.57
N HIS A 493 9.10 -24.80 31.54
CA HIS A 493 9.49 -26.19 31.26
C HIS A 493 8.83 -27.20 32.16
N ASP A 494 8.59 -26.84 33.42
CA ASP A 494 8.12 -27.68 34.51
C ASP A 494 6.67 -27.39 34.97
N ILE A 495 5.87 -26.64 34.19
CA ILE A 495 4.50 -26.29 34.59
C ILE A 495 3.61 -27.51 34.86
N GLY A 496 3.90 -28.65 34.26
CA GLY A 496 3.15 -29.90 34.47
C GLY A 496 3.29 -30.47 35.87
N LYS A 497 4.28 -30.08 36.66
CA LYS A 497 4.42 -30.44 38.07
C LYS A 497 3.29 -29.87 38.94
N MET A 498 2.51 -28.92 38.46
CA MET A 498 1.31 -28.41 39.14
C MET A 498 0.20 -29.47 39.29
N GLU A 499 0.19 -30.54 38.48
CA GLU A 499 -0.83 -31.59 38.59
C GLU A 499 -0.66 -32.38 39.87
N ASP A 500 0.59 -32.73 40.22
CA ASP A 500 0.90 -33.51 41.43
C ASP A 500 2.15 -32.97 42.14
N PRO A 501 2.12 -31.77 42.73
CA PRO A 501 3.31 -31.06 43.21
C PRO A 501 4.09 -31.82 44.29
N VAL A 502 3.39 -32.53 45.15
CA VAL A 502 3.96 -33.27 46.33
C VAL A 502 4.89 -34.43 45.95
N PHE A 503 4.81 -34.91 44.69
CA PHE A 503 5.71 -35.94 44.17
C PHE A 503 7.10 -35.41 43.77
N PHE A 504 7.29 -34.10 43.73
CA PHE A 504 8.57 -33.47 43.37
C PHE A 504 9.24 -32.93 44.65
N THR A 505 10.50 -33.31 44.83
CA THR A 505 11.27 -33.04 46.06
C THR A 505 11.31 -31.58 46.49
N GLU A 506 11.35 -30.67 45.54
CA GLU A 506 11.39 -29.23 45.76
C GLU A 506 10.09 -28.67 46.36
N ASN A 507 8.97 -29.41 46.26
CA ASN A 507 7.68 -29.00 46.82
C ASN A 507 7.26 -29.87 48.05
N GLN A 508 8.07 -30.86 48.46
CA GLN A 508 7.74 -31.75 49.59
C GLN A 508 7.89 -31.01 50.94
N ALA A 509 6.93 -31.25 51.85
CA ALA A 509 6.94 -30.73 53.19
C ALA A 509 7.11 -31.86 54.21
N GLY A 510 8.17 -32.67 54.06
CA GLY A 510 8.57 -33.68 55.07
C GLY A 510 7.97 -35.10 54.91
N VAL A 511 7.04 -35.32 53.97
CA VAL A 511 6.50 -36.66 53.62
C VAL A 511 6.83 -36.94 52.16
N ASN A 512 7.46 -38.09 51.90
CA ASN A 512 7.78 -38.52 50.53
C ASN A 512 6.70 -39.53 50.02
N PRO A 513 5.81 -39.15 49.08
CA PRO A 513 4.75 -40.05 48.61
C PRO A 513 5.28 -41.28 47.89
N HIS A 514 6.51 -41.25 47.37
CA HIS A 514 7.12 -42.37 46.66
C HIS A 514 7.50 -43.56 47.54
N GLU A 515 7.57 -43.39 48.89
CA GLU A 515 7.99 -44.45 49.80
C GLU A 515 7.02 -45.65 49.82
N ASN A 516 5.74 -45.41 49.51
CA ASN A 516 4.71 -46.47 49.54
C ASN A 516 4.28 -46.88 48.10
N MET A 517 5.07 -46.59 47.08
CA MET A 517 4.75 -46.87 45.68
C MET A 517 5.83 -47.71 45.03
N SER A 518 5.43 -48.42 43.97
CA SER A 518 6.41 -49.11 43.13
C SER A 518 7.26 -48.12 42.34
N TYR A 519 8.53 -48.46 42.03
CA TYR A 519 9.41 -47.60 41.27
C TYR A 519 8.89 -47.30 39.86
N ILE A 520 8.15 -48.24 39.25
CA ILE A 520 7.53 -48.02 37.95
C ILE A 520 6.42 -46.99 38.02
N GLU A 521 5.55 -47.05 39.06
CA GLU A 521 4.48 -46.06 39.26
C GLU A 521 5.07 -44.68 39.58
N SER A 522 6.09 -44.64 40.44
CA SER A 522 6.81 -43.43 40.76
C SER A 522 7.46 -42.78 39.53
N ALA A 523 8.12 -43.58 38.68
CA ALA A 523 8.70 -43.09 37.43
C ALA A 523 7.62 -42.58 36.47
N ARG A 524 6.47 -43.27 36.40
CA ARG A 524 5.35 -42.84 35.53
C ARG A 524 4.77 -41.50 35.97
N ILE A 525 4.61 -41.26 37.27
CA ILE A 525 4.12 -39.97 37.80
C ILE A 525 5.13 -38.85 37.50
N VAL A 526 6.41 -39.12 37.74
CA VAL A 526 7.45 -38.12 37.48
C VAL A 526 7.51 -37.80 35.98
N MET A 527 7.50 -38.80 35.08
CA MET A 527 7.53 -38.56 33.63
C MET A 527 6.29 -37.83 33.10
N ARG A 528 5.13 -38.03 33.77
CA ARG A 528 3.85 -37.43 33.35
C ARG A 528 3.86 -35.91 33.32
N HIS A 529 4.73 -35.22 34.14
CA HIS A 529 4.77 -33.78 34.14
C HIS A 529 5.06 -33.17 32.75
N VAL A 530 5.82 -33.89 31.90
CA VAL A 530 6.10 -33.43 30.52
C VAL A 530 4.82 -33.39 29.69
N THR A 531 4.04 -34.47 29.70
CA THR A 531 2.80 -34.57 28.91
C THR A 531 1.72 -33.63 29.45
N GLU A 532 1.57 -33.55 30.79
CA GLU A 532 0.63 -32.64 31.43
C GLU A 532 1.02 -31.17 31.21
N GLY A 533 2.32 -30.86 31.25
CA GLY A 533 2.82 -29.54 30.97
C GLY A 533 2.49 -29.08 29.53
N VAL A 534 2.64 -29.97 28.54
CA VAL A 534 2.21 -29.70 27.18
C VAL A 534 0.71 -29.44 27.09
N ARG A 535 -0.11 -30.32 27.76
CA ARG A 535 -1.57 -30.16 27.78
C ARG A 535 -2.00 -28.82 28.39
N MET A 536 -1.37 -28.43 29.51
CA MET A 536 -1.61 -27.12 30.13
C MET A 536 -1.21 -25.95 29.21
N ALA A 537 -0.06 -26.06 28.54
CA ALA A 537 0.44 -25.06 27.61
C ALA A 537 -0.48 -24.91 26.38
N GLU A 538 -1.03 -26.01 25.86
CA GLU A 538 -2.01 -26.01 24.76
C GLU A 538 -3.34 -25.37 25.18
N LYS A 539 -3.84 -25.71 26.34
CA LYS A 539 -5.07 -25.11 26.90
C LYS A 539 -4.92 -23.59 27.11
N ALA A 540 -3.73 -23.15 27.48
CA ALA A 540 -3.39 -21.71 27.65
C ALA A 540 -2.99 -21.04 26.32
N ASN A 541 -3.06 -21.72 25.18
CA ASN A 541 -2.64 -21.23 23.86
C ASN A 541 -1.18 -20.71 23.84
N LEU A 542 -0.28 -21.32 24.60
CA LEU A 542 1.13 -20.97 24.53
C LEU A 542 1.72 -21.33 23.15
N PRO A 543 2.62 -20.50 22.61
CA PRO A 543 3.26 -20.74 21.33
C PRO A 543 4.02 -22.08 21.29
N ALA A 544 4.12 -22.66 20.09
CA ALA A 544 4.78 -23.95 19.87
C ALA A 544 6.22 -23.97 20.41
N PHE A 545 6.97 -22.89 20.24
CA PHE A 545 8.35 -22.79 20.74
C PHE A 545 8.48 -22.88 22.26
N ILE A 546 7.47 -22.50 23.05
CA ILE A 546 7.44 -22.70 24.51
C ILE A 546 7.11 -24.17 24.81
N ARG A 547 6.15 -24.76 24.09
CA ARG A 547 5.79 -26.19 24.22
C ARG A 547 6.97 -27.11 23.92
N ASP A 548 7.80 -26.72 22.94
CA ASP A 548 9.02 -27.47 22.59
C ASP A 548 10.02 -27.53 23.75
N PHE A 549 10.15 -26.47 24.56
CA PHE A 549 10.97 -26.51 25.79
C PHE A 549 10.41 -27.51 26.81
N ILE A 550 9.10 -27.55 27.00
CA ILE A 550 8.45 -28.52 27.90
C ILE A 550 8.69 -29.96 27.42
N LEU A 551 8.62 -30.19 26.10
CA LEU A 551 8.81 -31.52 25.52
C LEU A 551 10.26 -31.98 25.57
N THR A 552 11.24 -31.10 25.42
CA THR A 552 12.62 -31.46 25.12
C THR A 552 13.55 -31.41 26.32
N HIS A 553 13.14 -30.81 27.47
CA HIS A 553 14.08 -30.53 28.57
C HIS A 553 14.64 -31.82 29.23
N HIS A 554 13.96 -32.94 29.15
CA HIS A 554 14.47 -34.26 29.52
C HIS A 554 14.80 -35.15 28.31
N GLY A 555 14.44 -34.73 27.10
CA GLY A 555 14.65 -35.52 25.90
C GLY A 555 14.08 -36.92 26.01
N ARG A 556 14.88 -37.91 25.64
CA ARG A 556 14.62 -39.35 25.85
C ARG A 556 15.45 -39.91 27.02
N GLY A 557 15.74 -39.07 27.99
CA GLY A 557 16.44 -39.49 29.19
C GLY A 557 15.67 -40.52 29.99
N VAL A 558 16.38 -41.19 30.90
CA VAL A 558 15.82 -42.20 31.80
C VAL A 558 15.70 -41.62 33.20
N THR A 559 14.63 -41.92 33.93
CA THR A 559 14.47 -41.63 35.35
C THR A 559 15.43 -42.49 36.15
N LYS A 560 16.75 -42.16 36.09
CA LYS A 560 17.88 -42.98 36.57
C LYS A 560 17.71 -43.49 37.97
N TYR A 561 17.20 -42.68 38.92
CA TYR A 561 16.97 -43.07 40.31
C TYR A 561 16.02 -44.28 40.42
N PHE A 562 14.86 -44.21 39.82
CA PHE A 562 13.88 -45.30 39.88
C PHE A 562 14.32 -46.52 39.08
N TYR A 563 14.93 -46.33 37.93
CA TYR A 563 15.46 -47.39 37.10
C TYR A 563 16.55 -48.18 37.81
N ILE A 564 17.53 -47.53 38.46
CA ILE A 564 18.64 -48.15 39.17
C ILE A 564 18.10 -48.89 40.41
N LYS A 565 17.19 -48.27 41.17
CA LYS A 565 16.57 -48.89 42.33
C LYS A 565 15.82 -50.17 41.94
N TYR A 566 14.97 -50.09 40.91
CA TYR A 566 14.23 -51.24 40.39
C TYR A 566 15.14 -52.36 39.91
N LYS A 567 16.19 -52.04 39.17
CA LYS A 567 17.19 -53.00 38.70
C LYS A 567 17.96 -53.67 39.81
N ASN A 568 18.30 -52.94 40.87
CA ASN A 568 19.01 -53.49 42.03
C ASN A 568 18.13 -54.45 42.86
N GLU A 569 16.81 -54.20 42.91
CA GLU A 569 15.87 -55.08 43.60
C GLU A 569 15.49 -56.33 42.75
N HIS A 570 15.68 -56.24 41.42
CA HIS A 570 15.31 -57.31 40.50
C HIS A 570 16.51 -57.64 39.57
N PRO A 571 17.61 -58.18 40.13
CA PRO A 571 18.86 -58.39 39.37
C PRO A 571 18.71 -59.42 38.22
N ASP A 572 17.74 -60.39 38.40
CA ASP A 572 17.52 -61.47 37.45
C ASP A 572 16.53 -61.11 36.32
N ILE A 573 15.92 -59.95 36.35
CA ILE A 573 14.94 -59.53 35.36
C ILE A 573 15.61 -58.60 34.34
N ASN A 574 15.42 -58.89 33.06
CA ASN A 574 15.78 -57.95 32.01
C ASN A 574 14.79 -56.79 32.01
N VAL A 575 15.18 -55.68 32.62
CA VAL A 575 14.32 -54.48 32.80
C VAL A 575 14.11 -53.77 31.47
N ASP A 576 12.84 -53.61 31.08
CA ASP A 576 12.49 -52.78 29.94
C ASP A 576 12.70 -51.26 30.27
N VAL A 577 13.78 -50.69 29.75
CA VAL A 577 14.19 -49.29 29.95
C VAL A 577 13.09 -48.32 29.52
N THR A 578 12.24 -48.71 28.56
CA THR A 578 11.20 -47.79 28.02
C THR A 578 10.17 -47.38 29.07
N GLN A 579 9.97 -48.22 30.14
CA GLN A 579 9.07 -47.92 31.26
C GLN A 579 9.57 -46.74 32.14
N PHE A 580 10.86 -46.42 32.04
CA PHE A 580 11.54 -45.39 32.82
C PHE A 580 12.02 -44.23 31.93
N GLN A 581 11.73 -44.25 30.61
CA GLN A 581 12.22 -43.32 29.64
C GLN A 581 11.20 -42.24 29.32
N TYR A 582 11.65 -40.98 29.34
CA TYR A 582 10.83 -39.86 28.92
C TYR A 582 10.43 -39.95 27.44
N PRO A 583 9.25 -39.43 27.05
CA PRO A 583 8.70 -39.62 25.70
C PRO A 583 9.50 -38.86 24.64
N GLY A 584 10.32 -37.87 25.03
CA GLY A 584 11.09 -37.02 24.10
C GLY A 584 10.24 -36.04 23.32
N PRO A 585 10.73 -35.42 22.27
CA PRO A 585 12.00 -35.64 21.57
C PRO A 585 13.24 -35.05 22.29
N ASN A 586 14.43 -35.38 21.76
CA ASN A 586 15.66 -34.71 22.20
C ASN A 586 15.71 -33.26 21.74
N PRO A 587 16.51 -32.41 22.40
CA PRO A 587 16.75 -31.02 21.96
C PRO A 587 17.18 -30.96 20.50
N PHE A 588 16.56 -30.07 19.74
CA PHE A 588 16.88 -29.81 18.32
C PHE A 588 17.26 -28.35 18.04
N THR A 589 17.26 -27.49 19.08
CA THR A 589 17.79 -26.13 19.03
C THR A 589 18.85 -25.93 20.11
N ARG A 590 19.76 -24.95 19.91
CA ARG A 590 20.79 -24.61 20.90
C ARG A 590 20.16 -24.18 22.23
N GLU A 591 19.07 -23.42 22.15
CA GLU A 591 18.34 -22.92 23.30
C GLU A 591 17.76 -24.06 24.15
N GLN A 592 17.19 -25.10 23.52
CA GLN A 592 16.66 -26.28 24.21
C GLN A 592 17.78 -27.11 24.88
N ALA A 593 18.91 -27.28 24.18
CA ALA A 593 20.07 -27.97 24.75
C ALA A 593 20.63 -27.23 25.97
N ILE A 594 20.70 -25.88 25.91
CA ILE A 594 21.13 -25.03 27.03
C ILE A 594 20.20 -25.23 28.23
N LEU A 595 18.88 -25.28 28.01
CA LEU A 595 17.92 -25.51 29.09
C LEU A 595 18.13 -26.88 29.71
N MET A 596 18.24 -27.96 28.94
CA MET A 596 18.49 -29.31 29.43
C MET A 596 19.74 -29.40 30.29
N ILE A 597 20.84 -28.79 29.84
CA ILE A 597 22.10 -28.72 30.58
C ILE A 597 21.92 -27.95 31.91
N ALA A 598 21.30 -26.76 31.85
CA ALA A 598 21.12 -25.93 33.03
C ALA A 598 20.20 -26.60 34.09
N ASP A 599 19.13 -27.24 33.64
CA ASP A 599 18.18 -27.96 34.47
C ASP A 599 18.85 -29.16 35.16
N GLY A 600 19.52 -30.02 34.40
CA GLY A 600 20.23 -31.18 34.94
C GLY A 600 21.32 -30.80 35.95
N VAL A 601 22.07 -29.75 35.67
CA VAL A 601 23.14 -29.27 36.56
C VAL A 601 22.55 -28.60 37.82
N GLU A 602 21.49 -27.78 37.69
CA GLU A 602 20.84 -27.13 38.86
C GLU A 602 20.24 -28.22 39.80
N ALA A 603 19.50 -29.14 39.24
CA ALA A 603 18.88 -30.22 40.04
C ALA A 603 19.93 -31.09 40.76
N ALA A 604 21.00 -31.47 40.07
CA ALA A 604 22.06 -32.30 40.65
C ALA A 604 22.90 -31.52 41.68
N SER A 605 23.09 -30.19 41.48
CA SER A 605 23.88 -29.36 42.43
C SER A 605 23.29 -29.31 43.83
N ARG A 606 21.97 -29.48 43.97
CA ARG A 606 21.27 -29.51 45.28
C ARG A 606 21.63 -30.72 46.11
N SER A 607 22.12 -31.79 45.46
CA SER A 607 22.49 -33.06 46.14
C SER A 607 23.95 -33.13 46.52
N LEU A 608 24.76 -32.05 46.28
CA LEU A 608 26.17 -32.00 46.68
C LEU A 608 26.26 -31.93 48.21
N SER A 609 27.12 -32.76 48.80
CA SER A 609 27.46 -32.74 50.23
C SER A 609 28.30 -31.53 50.61
N GLU A 610 29.18 -31.10 49.70
CA GLU A 610 30.08 -29.95 49.87
C GLU A 610 30.14 -29.13 48.59
N TYR A 611 30.15 -27.79 48.71
CA TYR A 611 30.20 -26.87 47.59
C TYR A 611 31.61 -26.32 47.37
N THR A 612 32.58 -27.23 47.16
CA THR A 612 33.95 -26.87 46.78
C THR A 612 34.05 -26.63 45.27
N GLU A 613 35.08 -25.91 44.82
CA GLU A 613 35.33 -25.71 43.38
C GLU A 613 35.51 -27.04 42.62
N GLU A 614 36.18 -27.98 43.26
CA GLU A 614 36.43 -29.28 42.73
C GLU A 614 35.12 -30.08 42.57
N SER A 615 34.30 -30.12 43.62
CA SER A 615 33.02 -30.91 43.59
C SER A 615 32.02 -30.29 42.57
N ILE A 616 31.94 -28.98 42.48
CA ILE A 616 31.11 -28.26 41.48
C ILE A 616 31.65 -28.54 40.06
N SER A 617 32.94 -28.44 39.85
CA SER A 617 33.55 -28.69 38.54
C SER A 617 33.39 -30.11 38.06
N GLU A 618 33.59 -31.10 38.95
CA GLU A 618 33.37 -32.50 38.67
C GLU A 618 31.91 -32.79 38.32
N LEU A 619 30.97 -32.25 39.07
CA LEU A 619 29.54 -32.38 38.81
C LEU A 619 29.15 -31.85 37.43
N VAL A 620 29.53 -30.61 37.12
CA VAL A 620 29.17 -29.94 35.86
C VAL A 620 29.78 -30.70 34.67
N ASN A 621 31.07 -31.09 34.75
CA ASN A 621 31.70 -31.86 33.71
C ASN A 621 31.03 -33.19 33.48
N ARG A 622 30.74 -33.98 34.55
CA ARG A 622 30.11 -35.26 34.45
C ARG A 622 28.74 -35.18 33.80
N ILE A 623 27.85 -34.24 34.17
CA ILE A 623 26.53 -34.16 33.63
C ILE A 623 26.55 -33.83 32.13
N ILE A 624 27.35 -32.81 31.74
CA ILE A 624 27.43 -32.39 30.33
C ILE A 624 28.05 -33.50 29.47
N ASP A 625 29.10 -34.19 29.97
CA ASP A 625 29.78 -35.26 29.24
C ASP A 625 28.86 -36.52 29.14
N ASP A 626 28.07 -36.82 30.15
CA ASP A 626 27.07 -37.86 30.10
C ASP A 626 25.97 -37.56 29.06
N ASP A 627 25.42 -36.32 29.03
CA ASP A 627 24.41 -35.93 28.06
C ASP A 627 24.92 -36.02 26.61
N VAL A 628 26.20 -35.68 26.39
CA VAL A 628 26.86 -35.84 25.08
C VAL A 628 27.03 -37.34 24.75
N ALA A 629 27.46 -38.14 25.70
CA ALA A 629 27.67 -39.59 25.51
C ALA A 629 26.37 -40.33 25.23
N GLU A 630 25.28 -39.95 25.90
CA GLU A 630 23.93 -40.49 25.67
C GLU A 630 23.34 -40.02 24.34
N GLY A 631 23.95 -39.02 23.71
CA GLY A 631 23.58 -38.55 22.36
C GLY A 631 22.38 -37.62 22.31
N PHE A 632 22.05 -36.93 23.39
CA PHE A 632 20.89 -36.03 23.45
C PHE A 632 21.03 -34.83 22.49
N PHE A 633 22.27 -34.46 22.14
CA PHE A 633 22.54 -33.27 21.28
C PHE A 633 22.83 -33.60 19.82
N LYS A 634 22.60 -34.86 19.37
CA LYS A 634 22.90 -35.30 17.98
C LYS A 634 22.16 -34.51 16.91
N GLU A 635 20.92 -34.08 17.20
CA GLU A 635 20.08 -33.32 16.29
C GLU A 635 20.17 -31.80 16.52
N CYS A 636 20.97 -31.39 17.49
CA CYS A 636 21.09 -30.00 17.92
C CYS A 636 22.34 -29.33 17.31
N PRO A 637 22.25 -28.09 16.80
CA PRO A 637 23.39 -27.37 16.25
C PRO A 637 24.28 -26.73 17.33
N ILE A 638 24.37 -27.34 18.51
CA ILE A 638 25.32 -26.93 19.58
C ILE A 638 26.72 -27.50 19.27
N THR A 639 27.74 -26.68 19.47
CA THR A 639 29.13 -27.07 19.17
C THR A 639 29.89 -27.47 20.43
N PHE A 640 30.97 -28.25 20.29
CA PHE A 640 31.88 -28.56 21.41
C PHE A 640 32.42 -27.29 22.09
N ARG A 641 32.63 -26.22 21.32
CA ARG A 641 33.02 -24.91 21.87
C ARG A 641 31.94 -24.34 22.76
N ASP A 642 30.67 -24.44 22.34
CA ASP A 642 29.53 -23.95 23.11
C ASP A 642 29.41 -24.74 24.42
N LEU A 643 29.57 -26.05 24.40
CA LEU A 643 29.56 -26.90 25.58
C LEU A 643 30.72 -26.55 26.55
N ALA A 644 31.91 -26.32 26.04
CA ALA A 644 33.03 -25.88 26.90
C ALA A 644 32.76 -24.54 27.56
N LEU A 645 32.15 -23.58 26.83
CA LEU A 645 31.74 -22.29 27.41
C LEU A 645 30.61 -22.44 28.43
N ALA A 646 29.66 -23.35 28.18
CA ALA A 646 28.59 -23.65 29.12
C ALA A 646 29.12 -24.21 30.44
N LYS A 647 30.08 -25.14 30.39
CA LYS A 647 30.79 -25.67 31.57
C LYS A 647 31.40 -24.53 32.42
N LEU A 648 32.18 -23.66 31.79
CA LEU A 648 32.79 -22.51 32.48
C LEU A 648 31.76 -21.60 33.15
N VAL A 649 30.69 -21.23 32.46
CA VAL A 649 29.65 -20.36 33.00
C VAL A 649 28.96 -21.03 34.21
N LEU A 650 28.61 -22.30 34.11
CA LEU A 650 27.93 -23.02 35.18
C LEU A 650 28.81 -23.15 36.43
N ILE A 651 30.07 -23.52 36.28
CA ILE A 651 31.02 -23.61 37.41
C ILE A 651 31.13 -22.26 38.11
N GLU A 652 31.34 -21.18 37.37
CA GLU A 652 31.46 -19.83 37.95
C GLU A 652 30.17 -19.41 38.70
N ARG A 653 29.00 -19.69 38.10
CA ARG A 653 27.72 -19.29 38.68
C ARG A 653 27.34 -20.13 39.90
N LEU A 654 27.53 -21.43 39.87
CA LEU A 654 27.27 -22.27 41.02
C LEU A 654 28.17 -21.93 42.22
N LYS A 655 29.44 -21.62 41.97
CA LYS A 655 30.33 -21.07 43.03
C LYS A 655 29.79 -19.80 43.63
N SER A 656 29.23 -18.91 42.81
CA SER A 656 28.62 -17.66 43.29
C SER A 656 27.31 -17.87 44.05
N ILE A 657 26.47 -18.84 43.61
CA ILE A 657 25.17 -19.14 44.26
C ILE A 657 25.39 -19.79 45.63
N TYR A 658 26.34 -20.72 45.73
CA TYR A 658 26.59 -21.49 46.93
C TYR A 658 27.72 -20.93 47.81
N HIS A 659 28.18 -19.69 47.54
CA HIS A 659 29.21 -19.04 48.35
C HIS A 659 28.72 -18.88 49.76
N THR A 660 29.43 -19.50 50.74
CA THR A 660 29.11 -19.40 52.18
C THR A 660 29.18 -17.95 52.63
N ARG A 661 28.07 -17.43 53.13
CA ARG A 661 28.11 -16.16 53.82
C ARG A 661 28.89 -16.29 55.11
N ILE A 662 29.79 -15.32 55.41
CA ILE A 662 30.49 -15.22 56.68
C ILE A 662 29.40 -15.12 57.78
N SER A 663 29.44 -16.10 58.74
CA SER A 663 28.57 -16.04 59.90
C SER A 663 28.92 -14.79 60.74
N TYR A 664 27.89 -13.98 61.02
CA TYR A 664 28.10 -12.85 61.92
C TYR A 664 28.55 -13.37 63.29
N PRO A 665 29.68 -12.85 63.87
CA PRO A 665 30.09 -13.24 65.18
C PRO A 665 29.04 -12.81 66.21
N GLU A 666 28.67 -13.72 67.12
CA GLU A 666 27.79 -13.38 68.24
C GLU A 666 28.53 -12.38 69.14
N ALA A 667 27.82 -11.30 69.54
CA ALA A 667 28.35 -10.38 70.55
C ALA A 667 28.50 -11.12 71.89
N LYS A 668 29.71 -11.28 72.31
CA LYS A 668 29.94 -11.76 73.68
C LYS A 668 29.25 -10.84 74.67
N LYS A 669 28.27 -11.37 75.42
CA LYS A 669 27.63 -10.70 76.55
C LYS A 669 28.60 -10.42 77.64
#